data_a36a8c0b384b29760234c823492c9cc2
#
_entry.id   a36a8c0b384b29760234c823492c9cc2
#
_cell.length_a   1.000
_cell.length_b   1.000
_cell.length_c   1.000
_cell.angle_alpha   90.00
_cell.angle_beta   90.00
_cell.angle_gamma   90.00
#
_symmetry.space_group_name_H-M   'P 1'
#
loop_
_entity.id
_entity.type
_entity.pdbx_description
1 polymer ?
#
loop_
_entity_poly.entity_id
_entity_poly.type
_entity_poly.pdbx_seq_one_letter_code
_entity_poly.pdbx_strand_id
1 'polypeptide(L)'
;PKIKDGPSFDELLEDARKKKIKQGKWNDVYEKRLRHEMKVIKEMGYVDYHLVVRDFCNAARKLGTIPKNQIQYCPSDFNDAIAWVKAKGFRTGIGVGPGRGSAGGSLVCYLLGITNIDPVKYNLLFERFLNPERVSMPDIDTDVKTSLRPLIIRYLKWKFGEKAVCSIATETKYKAKGAIKAAGRDRASELCMHLPKKEYISAVSDYMNKFVYPITDAMDDNDSLNTNRAYEDGTEEAIIWRRAKLIENKLFATGLHAGGVVISDNDDINEYIPLAWNEENQVWAAQCDMVKLETRGMIKMDLLGLSTLDIVSDCLQLIEQRTGRIINPDEIPFEPIVFREIYAKGKTNSVFQFESPGMKKMLKDFKPESIEDVILLVAAYRPGPMQFIPDIIDVKNGRKKPSYVVPELKDILDSTYGYPVYQEQLMSIFHVCAGFSLGKADIVRRYMSKKKVENFLEFKPEFVTGLMNTGATEKGAIELWDSLTDFAKYAFNRSHAAAYAIVSYQTAWLKYHYPTEFFCAMFNNKEQKKFTPIMDDCKDFHVNILPVDINHSQYEFSIEDAGIRFGFKGIKGIGDSNLLKDSTRGYHSFKDFVLKDMLIEDNGKITQMKSSVVENLINSGAFDKIYKNRERLLEHYSVISDIIKRATDLKALTYAINHYEMTDI
;
A
#
# COMPACT_ATOMS: atom_id res chain seq x y z
N PRO A 1 17.39 -4.45 -19.97
CA PRO A 1 17.32 -3.07 -20.50
C PRO A 1 18.52 -2.24 -20.00
N LYS A 2 18.97 -1.28 -20.82
CA LYS A 2 20.10 -0.40 -20.51
C LYS A 2 19.70 1.06 -20.65
N ILE A 3 20.24 1.90 -19.76
CA ILE A 3 20.18 3.35 -19.94
C ILE A 3 21.31 3.75 -20.86
N LYS A 4 20.97 4.21 -22.09
CA LYS A 4 21.97 4.52 -23.15
C LYS A 4 22.60 5.90 -22.96
N ASP A 5 21.88 6.82 -22.31
CA ASP A 5 22.28 8.23 -22.17
C ASP A 5 22.34 8.63 -20.69
N GLY A 6 23.38 9.39 -20.34
CA GLY A 6 23.53 9.94 -18.99
C GLY A 6 24.85 9.52 -18.33
N PRO A 7 25.08 9.99 -17.07
CA PRO A 7 26.30 9.66 -16.34
C PRO A 7 26.34 8.17 -15.98
N SER A 8 27.55 7.63 -15.94
CA SER A 8 27.83 6.25 -15.57
C SER A 8 27.48 5.97 -14.10
N PHE A 9 27.37 4.71 -13.76
CA PHE A 9 27.14 4.24 -12.40
C PHE A 9 28.19 4.80 -11.40
N ASP A 10 29.46 4.81 -11.81
CA ASP A 10 30.54 5.31 -10.96
C ASP A 10 30.50 6.84 -10.78
N GLU A 11 30.22 7.59 -11.85
CA GLU A 11 30.06 9.06 -11.77
C GLU A 11 28.88 9.45 -10.86
N LEU A 12 27.76 8.75 -10.95
CA LEU A 12 26.60 9.00 -10.11
C LEU A 12 26.89 8.78 -8.63
N LEU A 13 27.61 7.70 -8.31
CA LEU A 13 27.97 7.38 -6.93
C LEU A 13 29.02 8.34 -6.38
N GLU A 14 29.99 8.74 -7.20
CA GLU A 14 31.00 9.72 -6.81
C GLU A 14 30.39 11.10 -6.55
N ASP A 15 29.45 11.54 -7.38
CA ASP A 15 28.71 12.79 -7.15
C ASP A 15 27.86 12.75 -5.88
N ALA A 16 27.18 11.64 -5.62
CA ALA A 16 26.41 11.44 -4.40
C ALA A 16 27.32 11.43 -3.17
N ARG A 17 28.47 10.74 -3.24
CA ARG A 17 29.50 10.71 -2.21
C ARG A 17 30.01 12.12 -1.89
N LYS A 18 30.41 12.90 -2.91
CA LYS A 18 30.86 14.28 -2.74
C LYS A 18 29.82 15.17 -2.04
N LYS A 19 28.54 15.01 -2.38
CA LYS A 19 27.43 15.71 -1.71
C LYS A 19 27.36 15.35 -0.23
N LYS A 20 27.46 14.07 0.13
CA LYS A 20 27.44 13.60 1.53
C LYS A 20 28.64 14.10 2.33
N ILE A 21 29.83 14.14 1.73
CA ILE A 21 31.04 14.73 2.34
C ILE A 21 30.81 16.22 2.65
N LYS A 22 30.29 17.00 1.69
CA LYS A 22 29.96 18.42 1.90
C LYS A 22 28.95 18.67 3.03
N GLN A 23 28.07 17.69 3.26
CA GLN A 23 27.07 17.72 4.34
C GLN A 23 27.61 17.24 5.68
N GLY A 24 28.89 16.84 5.79
CA GLY A 24 29.46 16.25 7.01
C GLY A 24 28.90 14.88 7.38
N LYS A 25 28.25 14.17 6.41
CA LYS A 25 27.57 12.87 6.61
C LYS A 25 28.34 11.71 5.98
N TRP A 26 29.66 11.75 6.00
CA TRP A 26 30.53 10.74 5.41
C TRP A 26 31.73 10.44 6.28
N ASN A 27 32.05 9.16 6.46
CA ASN A 27 33.21 8.68 7.21
C ASN A 27 33.72 7.35 6.62
N ASP A 28 34.74 6.76 7.24
CA ASP A 28 35.39 5.53 6.81
C ASP A 28 34.44 4.33 6.74
N VAL A 29 33.38 4.29 7.57
CA VAL A 29 32.38 3.22 7.54
C VAL A 29 31.61 3.25 6.21
N TYR A 30 31.15 4.45 5.81
CA TYR A 30 30.48 4.64 4.53
C TYR A 30 31.40 4.32 3.35
N GLU A 31 32.66 4.75 3.42
CA GLU A 31 33.65 4.53 2.36
C GLU A 31 33.89 3.03 2.13
N LYS A 32 34.15 2.28 3.21
CA LYS A 32 34.35 0.82 3.14
C LYS A 32 33.12 0.11 2.61
N ARG A 33 31.93 0.50 3.09
CA ARG A 33 30.65 -0.05 2.68
C ARG A 33 30.39 0.21 1.20
N LEU A 34 30.60 1.42 0.71
CA LEU A 34 30.40 1.77 -0.70
C LEU A 34 31.29 0.94 -1.61
N ARG A 35 32.59 0.84 -1.30
CA ARG A 35 33.53 0.04 -2.09
C ARG A 35 33.12 -1.43 -2.16
N HIS A 36 32.71 -2.00 -1.04
CA HIS A 36 32.24 -3.37 -0.97
C HIS A 36 31.01 -3.59 -1.84
N GLU A 37 29.98 -2.76 -1.69
CA GLU A 37 28.72 -2.89 -2.45
C GLU A 37 28.93 -2.70 -3.95
N MET A 38 29.70 -1.68 -4.37
CA MET A 38 30.03 -1.45 -5.77
C MET A 38 30.73 -2.64 -6.41
N LYS A 39 31.68 -3.25 -5.69
CA LYS A 39 32.40 -4.46 -6.16
C LYS A 39 31.41 -5.59 -6.40
N VAL A 40 30.59 -5.93 -5.41
CA VAL A 40 29.61 -7.02 -5.49
C VAL A 40 28.58 -6.79 -6.62
N ILE A 41 28.02 -5.58 -6.72
CA ILE A 41 27.04 -5.25 -7.77
C ILE A 41 27.64 -5.38 -9.18
N LYS A 42 28.88 -4.93 -9.36
CA LYS A 42 29.60 -5.05 -10.64
C LYS A 42 29.94 -6.52 -10.99
N GLU A 43 30.48 -7.27 -10.05
CA GLU A 43 30.83 -8.68 -10.24
C GLU A 43 29.61 -9.55 -10.55
N MET A 44 28.46 -9.24 -9.94
CA MET A 44 27.20 -9.94 -10.20
C MET A 44 26.45 -9.42 -11.44
N GLY A 45 26.92 -8.37 -12.12
CA GLY A 45 26.34 -7.86 -13.37
C GLY A 45 25.04 -7.06 -13.21
N TYR A 46 24.73 -6.50 -12.02
CA TYR A 46 23.47 -5.79 -11.76
C TYR A 46 23.54 -4.26 -11.87
N VAL A 47 24.58 -3.71 -12.49
CA VAL A 47 24.73 -2.26 -12.68
C VAL A 47 23.55 -1.67 -13.46
N ASP A 48 23.24 -2.23 -14.64
CA ASP A 48 22.16 -1.76 -15.51
C ASP A 48 20.80 -1.84 -14.79
N TYR A 49 20.56 -2.88 -14.00
CA TYR A 49 19.34 -3.01 -13.20
C TYR A 49 19.17 -1.84 -12.22
N HIS A 50 20.23 -1.49 -11.48
CA HIS A 50 20.19 -0.34 -10.56
C HIS A 50 19.98 1.00 -11.31
N LEU A 51 20.58 1.16 -12.48
CA LEU A 51 20.41 2.36 -13.29
C LEU A 51 18.97 2.52 -13.80
N VAL A 52 18.33 1.45 -14.25
CA VAL A 52 16.94 1.45 -14.69
C VAL A 52 16.00 1.79 -13.53
N VAL A 53 16.20 1.18 -12.36
CA VAL A 53 15.38 1.47 -11.17
C VAL A 53 15.55 2.92 -10.74
N ARG A 54 16.77 3.44 -10.70
CA ARG A 54 17.06 4.84 -10.43
C ARG A 54 16.34 5.78 -11.40
N ASP A 55 16.34 5.44 -12.68
CA ASP A 55 15.78 6.27 -13.74
C ASP A 55 14.27 6.47 -13.53
N PHE A 56 13.50 5.40 -13.37
CA PHE A 56 12.07 5.54 -13.12
C PHE A 56 11.74 6.13 -11.73
N CYS A 57 12.56 5.90 -10.70
CA CYS A 57 12.40 6.57 -9.41
C CYS A 57 12.56 8.09 -9.55
N ASN A 58 13.51 8.56 -10.37
CA ASN A 58 13.69 9.97 -10.64
C ASN A 58 12.52 10.55 -11.46
N ALA A 59 12.02 9.82 -12.44
CA ALA A 59 10.81 10.21 -13.17
C ALA A 59 9.60 10.31 -12.22
N ALA A 60 9.42 9.32 -11.35
CA ALA A 60 8.36 9.33 -10.33
C ALA A 60 8.46 10.52 -9.37
N ARG A 61 9.65 10.93 -8.95
CA ARG A 61 9.82 12.11 -8.10
C ARG A 61 9.46 13.40 -8.84
N LYS A 62 9.90 13.54 -10.10
CA LYS A 62 9.58 14.71 -10.93
C LYS A 62 8.07 14.86 -11.18
N LEU A 63 7.38 13.75 -11.42
CA LEU A 63 5.93 13.71 -11.65
C LEU A 63 5.12 13.64 -10.34
N GLY A 64 5.74 13.31 -9.23
CA GLY A 64 5.09 13.10 -7.93
C GLY A 64 4.47 14.37 -7.33
N THR A 65 4.88 15.54 -7.81
CA THR A 65 4.31 16.84 -7.43
C THR A 65 2.96 17.12 -8.07
N ILE A 66 2.55 16.35 -9.09
CA ILE A 66 1.25 16.52 -9.76
C ILE A 66 0.13 16.20 -8.79
N PRO A 67 -0.84 17.10 -8.52
CA PRO A 67 -2.03 16.82 -7.76
C PRO A 67 -2.84 15.69 -8.39
N LYS A 68 -3.46 14.84 -7.56
CA LYS A 68 -4.18 13.65 -8.01
C LYS A 68 -5.27 13.98 -9.05
N ASN A 69 -6.02 15.04 -8.84
CA ASN A 69 -7.07 15.50 -9.76
C ASN A 69 -6.54 16.12 -11.07
N GLN A 70 -5.23 16.37 -11.16
CA GLN A 70 -4.57 16.92 -12.37
C GLN A 70 -3.86 15.85 -13.21
N ILE A 71 -3.71 14.63 -12.70
CA ILE A 71 -2.98 13.55 -13.36
C ILE A 71 -3.54 13.24 -14.77
N GLN A 72 -4.84 13.29 -14.95
CA GLN A 72 -5.51 13.04 -16.22
C GLN A 72 -5.15 14.05 -17.32
N TYR A 73 -4.69 15.25 -16.95
CA TYR A 73 -4.29 16.32 -17.88
C TYR A 73 -2.79 16.33 -18.20
N CYS A 74 -2.02 15.41 -17.59
CA CYS A 74 -0.59 15.30 -17.79
C CYS A 74 -0.27 14.87 -19.23
N PRO A 75 0.56 15.62 -19.99
CA PRO A 75 0.97 15.25 -21.35
C PRO A 75 1.54 13.84 -21.45
N SER A 76 1.40 13.22 -22.61
CA SER A 76 1.87 11.84 -22.83
C SER A 76 3.38 11.77 -23.03
N ASP A 77 3.98 12.76 -23.71
CA ASP A 77 5.43 12.88 -23.81
C ASP A 77 6.02 13.32 -22.46
N PHE A 78 7.14 12.70 -22.07
CA PHE A 78 7.74 12.97 -20.76
C PHE A 78 8.34 14.35 -20.64
N ASN A 79 8.97 14.87 -21.70
CA ASN A 79 9.57 16.21 -21.68
C ASN A 79 8.49 17.29 -21.59
N ASP A 80 7.39 17.11 -22.34
CA ASP A 80 6.22 17.98 -22.27
C ASP A 80 5.57 17.91 -20.89
N ALA A 81 5.47 16.71 -20.29
CA ALA A 81 4.97 16.54 -18.93
C ALA A 81 5.82 17.32 -17.89
N ILE A 82 7.13 17.27 -17.99
CA ILE A 82 8.03 18.04 -17.10
C ILE A 82 7.91 19.54 -17.34
N ALA A 83 7.80 20.00 -18.59
CA ALA A 83 7.55 21.39 -18.91
C ALA A 83 6.21 21.87 -18.35
N TRP A 84 5.18 21.05 -18.50
CA TRP A 84 3.83 21.30 -17.96
C TRP A 84 3.81 21.40 -16.43
N VAL A 85 4.48 20.47 -15.73
CA VAL A 85 4.63 20.51 -14.26
C VAL A 85 5.25 21.83 -13.79
N LYS A 86 6.32 22.28 -14.48
CA LYS A 86 6.98 23.55 -14.20
C LYS A 86 6.06 24.76 -14.48
N ALA A 87 5.36 24.76 -15.61
CA ALA A 87 4.45 25.83 -15.99
C ALA A 87 3.25 25.96 -15.02
N LYS A 88 2.77 24.82 -14.47
CA LYS A 88 1.72 24.81 -13.45
C LYS A 88 2.21 25.18 -12.06
N GLY A 89 3.53 25.25 -11.84
CA GLY A 89 4.11 25.57 -10.56
C GLY A 89 3.94 24.49 -9.48
N PHE A 90 3.73 23.21 -9.86
CA PHE A 90 3.64 22.10 -8.91
C PHE A 90 5.01 21.83 -8.30
N ARG A 91 5.15 22.08 -6.98
CA ARG A 91 6.43 22.01 -6.26
C ARG A 91 6.42 20.98 -5.15
N THR A 92 5.26 20.69 -4.58
CA THR A 92 5.10 19.88 -3.37
C THR A 92 4.42 18.56 -3.68
N GLY A 93 4.96 17.47 -3.16
CA GLY A 93 4.40 16.13 -3.27
C GLY A 93 5.44 15.05 -3.05
N ILE A 94 5.00 13.81 -3.08
CA ILE A 94 5.85 12.62 -2.96
C ILE A 94 5.56 11.67 -4.12
N GLY A 95 6.59 11.24 -4.83
CA GLY A 95 6.44 10.30 -5.95
C GLY A 95 6.81 8.87 -5.59
N VAL A 96 7.79 8.72 -4.69
CA VAL A 96 8.37 7.42 -4.30
C VAL A 96 8.47 7.36 -2.78
N GLY A 97 8.12 6.23 -2.19
CA GLY A 97 8.31 5.97 -0.76
C GLY A 97 9.78 5.81 -0.37
N PRO A 98 10.09 5.78 0.93
CA PRO A 98 11.47 5.70 1.43
C PRO A 98 12.14 4.35 1.12
N GLY A 99 11.39 3.33 0.80
CA GLY A 99 11.88 2.01 0.43
C GLY A 99 10.90 0.90 0.78
N ARG A 100 11.16 -0.29 0.25
CA ARG A 100 10.41 -1.50 0.50
C ARG A 100 11.33 -2.72 0.40
N GLY A 101 11.00 -3.81 1.06
CA GLY A 101 11.77 -5.04 0.97
C GLY A 101 13.20 -4.90 1.50
N SER A 102 14.13 -5.54 0.83
CA SER A 102 15.54 -5.62 1.27
C SER A 102 16.45 -4.53 0.68
N ALA A 103 16.04 -3.83 -0.38
CA ALA A 103 16.85 -2.81 -1.05
C ALA A 103 17.25 -1.63 -0.13
N GLY A 104 16.46 -1.36 0.93
CA GLY A 104 16.83 -0.39 1.97
C GLY A 104 18.13 -0.73 2.70
N GLY A 105 18.63 -1.97 2.62
CA GLY A 105 19.93 -2.40 3.16
C GLY A 105 21.14 -2.01 2.31
N SER A 106 20.95 -1.42 1.13
CA SER A 106 22.03 -1.05 0.21
C SER A 106 22.35 0.46 0.27
N LEU A 107 23.62 0.78 0.54
CA LEU A 107 24.14 2.14 0.47
C LEU A 107 24.16 2.67 -0.97
N VAL A 108 24.40 1.80 -1.94
CA VAL A 108 24.31 2.14 -3.38
C VAL A 108 22.88 2.54 -3.73
N CYS A 109 21.86 1.79 -3.33
CA CYS A 109 20.45 2.17 -3.54
C CYS A 109 20.11 3.53 -2.89
N TYR A 110 20.63 3.79 -1.70
CA TYR A 110 20.45 5.08 -1.02
C TYR A 110 21.13 6.24 -1.77
N LEU A 111 22.38 6.07 -2.18
CA LEU A 111 23.14 7.11 -2.90
C LEU A 111 22.58 7.37 -4.31
N LEU A 112 22.11 6.35 -4.98
CA LEU A 112 21.42 6.49 -6.28
C LEU A 112 20.01 7.10 -6.14
N GLY A 113 19.51 7.25 -4.91
CA GLY A 113 18.17 7.74 -4.66
C GLY A 113 17.07 6.73 -5.02
N ILE A 114 17.37 5.44 -5.07
CA ILE A 114 16.37 4.37 -5.20
C ILE A 114 15.59 4.28 -3.89
N THR A 115 16.30 4.32 -2.76
CA THR A 115 15.72 4.37 -1.41
C THR A 115 16.08 5.66 -0.69
N ASN A 116 15.32 6.04 0.34
CA ASN A 116 15.59 7.21 1.18
C ASN A 116 15.95 6.81 2.63
N ILE A 117 16.40 5.57 2.83
CA ILE A 117 16.85 5.05 4.10
C ILE A 117 18.36 4.94 4.08
N ASP A 118 19.02 5.55 5.05
CA ASP A 118 20.44 5.41 5.25
C ASP A 118 20.76 4.07 5.94
N PRO A 119 21.31 3.08 5.21
CA PRO A 119 21.51 1.74 5.76
C PRO A 119 22.58 1.69 6.85
N VAL A 120 23.53 2.62 6.85
CA VAL A 120 24.58 2.69 7.89
C VAL A 120 23.97 3.23 9.18
N LYS A 121 23.19 4.32 9.10
CA LYS A 121 22.49 4.90 10.24
C LYS A 121 21.56 3.92 10.96
N TYR A 122 20.85 3.10 10.20
CA TYR A 122 19.88 2.11 10.74
C TYR A 122 20.48 0.70 10.89
N ASN A 123 21.79 0.54 10.77
CA ASN A 123 22.49 -0.75 10.90
C ASN A 123 21.86 -1.87 10.05
N LEU A 124 21.64 -1.61 8.76
CA LEU A 124 21.05 -2.54 7.81
C LEU A 124 22.14 -3.28 7.03
N LEU A 125 21.94 -4.57 6.78
CA LEU A 125 22.90 -5.44 6.12
C LEU A 125 22.70 -5.51 4.61
N PHE A 126 23.78 -5.27 3.84
CA PHE A 126 23.77 -5.39 2.38
C PHE A 126 23.58 -6.84 1.90
N GLU A 127 24.20 -7.79 2.60
CA GLU A 127 24.16 -9.21 2.26
C GLU A 127 22.75 -9.79 2.37
N ARG A 128 21.85 -9.12 3.11
CA ARG A 128 20.42 -9.45 3.12
C ARG A 128 19.74 -9.08 1.80
N PHE A 129 20.19 -8.04 1.12
CA PHE A 129 19.70 -7.59 -0.18
C PHE A 129 20.41 -8.36 -1.32
N LEU A 130 21.73 -8.29 -1.39
CA LEU A 130 22.53 -8.93 -2.43
C LEU A 130 23.71 -9.71 -1.81
N ASN A 131 23.82 -10.99 -2.16
CA ASN A 131 24.77 -11.90 -1.57
C ASN A 131 25.46 -12.73 -2.68
N PRO A 132 26.78 -12.56 -2.90
CA PRO A 132 27.52 -13.29 -3.93
C PRO A 132 27.58 -14.81 -3.69
N GLU A 133 27.46 -15.26 -2.44
CA GLU A 133 27.41 -16.69 -2.09
C GLU A 133 26.04 -17.32 -2.44
N ARG A 134 25.10 -16.50 -2.91
CA ARG A 134 23.75 -16.92 -3.28
C ARG A 134 23.42 -16.56 -4.72
N VAL A 135 23.21 -17.56 -5.56
CA VAL A 135 22.71 -17.36 -6.92
C VAL A 135 21.21 -17.02 -6.88
N SER A 136 20.89 -15.74 -6.77
CA SER A 136 19.51 -15.23 -6.92
C SER A 136 19.53 -13.78 -7.36
N MET A 137 18.58 -13.40 -8.23
CA MET A 137 18.45 -12.02 -8.68
C MET A 137 18.09 -11.09 -7.52
N PRO A 138 18.57 -9.83 -7.51
CA PRO A 138 18.10 -8.81 -6.59
C PRO A 138 16.65 -8.46 -6.91
N ASP A 139 15.89 -8.13 -5.86
CA ASP A 139 14.51 -7.69 -5.96
C ASP A 139 14.41 -6.31 -5.33
N ILE A 140 14.22 -5.28 -6.15
CA ILE A 140 14.06 -3.90 -5.71
C ILE A 140 12.60 -3.51 -5.86
N ASP A 141 11.84 -3.74 -4.80
CA ASP A 141 10.46 -3.25 -4.68
C ASP A 141 10.45 -1.72 -4.52
N THR A 142 9.64 -1.02 -5.28
CA THR A 142 9.48 0.42 -5.20
C THR A 142 8.03 0.79 -4.92
N ASP A 143 7.78 1.39 -3.75
CA ASP A 143 6.49 2.00 -3.45
C ASP A 143 6.38 3.35 -4.17
N VAL A 144 5.36 3.50 -5.01
CA VAL A 144 5.04 4.74 -5.69
C VAL A 144 3.65 5.25 -5.28
N LYS A 145 3.42 6.54 -5.38
CA LYS A 145 2.08 7.13 -5.21
C LYS A 145 1.10 6.40 -6.15
N THR A 146 0.01 5.85 -5.61
CA THR A 146 -0.90 4.97 -6.37
C THR A 146 -1.44 5.66 -7.62
N SER A 147 -1.85 6.92 -7.50
CA SER A 147 -2.35 7.72 -8.61
C SER A 147 -1.31 7.99 -9.69
N LEU A 148 -0.02 7.93 -9.34
CA LEU A 148 1.10 8.18 -10.25
C LEU A 148 1.51 6.95 -11.07
N ARG A 149 1.21 5.74 -10.59
CA ARG A 149 1.67 4.50 -11.21
C ARG A 149 1.38 4.41 -12.73
N PRO A 150 0.20 4.77 -13.25
CA PRO A 150 -0.05 4.77 -14.69
C PRO A 150 0.89 5.70 -15.47
N LEU A 151 1.25 6.87 -14.89
CA LEU A 151 2.20 7.79 -15.53
C LEU A 151 3.61 7.20 -15.58
N ILE A 152 4.03 6.45 -14.56
CA ILE A 152 5.35 5.79 -14.57
C ILE A 152 5.40 4.69 -15.61
N ILE A 153 4.35 3.88 -15.75
CA ILE A 153 4.27 2.87 -16.82
C ILE A 153 4.34 3.55 -18.19
N ARG A 154 3.63 4.65 -18.38
CA ARG A 154 3.70 5.46 -19.61
C ARG A 154 5.10 6.02 -19.85
N TYR A 155 5.79 6.49 -18.81
CA TYR A 155 7.18 6.91 -18.87
C TYR A 155 8.11 5.78 -19.33
N LEU A 156 7.96 4.58 -18.76
CA LEU A 156 8.77 3.41 -19.15
C LEU A 156 8.56 3.06 -20.63
N LYS A 157 7.33 3.10 -21.13
CA LYS A 157 7.00 2.90 -22.55
C LYS A 157 7.59 3.99 -23.43
N TRP A 158 7.55 5.25 -23.00
CA TRP A 158 8.20 6.37 -23.69
C TRP A 158 9.72 6.19 -23.76
N LYS A 159 10.34 5.72 -22.68
CA LYS A 159 11.80 5.58 -22.55
C LYS A 159 12.36 4.36 -23.29
N PHE A 160 11.71 3.21 -23.18
CA PHE A 160 12.20 1.92 -23.69
C PHE A 160 11.49 1.46 -24.96
N GLY A 161 10.38 2.05 -25.32
CA GLY A 161 9.53 1.64 -26.44
C GLY A 161 8.18 1.05 -25.98
N GLU A 162 7.14 1.33 -26.76
CA GLU A 162 5.76 0.88 -26.42
C GLU A 162 5.64 -0.64 -26.33
N LYS A 163 6.36 -1.36 -27.21
CA LYS A 163 6.36 -2.84 -27.27
C LYS A 163 7.40 -3.50 -26.37
N ALA A 164 8.30 -2.71 -25.76
CA ALA A 164 9.34 -3.23 -24.87
C ALA A 164 8.87 -3.36 -23.42
N VAL A 165 7.68 -2.89 -23.09
CA VAL A 165 7.17 -2.85 -21.72
C VAL A 165 5.81 -3.52 -21.62
N CYS A 166 5.68 -4.50 -20.71
CA CYS A 166 4.40 -5.16 -20.44
C CYS A 166 4.17 -5.39 -18.95
N SER A 167 2.91 -5.59 -18.58
CA SER A 167 2.53 -6.05 -17.25
C SER A 167 2.70 -7.57 -17.12
N ILE A 168 2.71 -8.09 -15.90
CA ILE A 168 2.83 -9.52 -15.62
C ILE A 168 1.43 -10.09 -15.32
N ALA A 169 1.08 -11.22 -15.91
CA ALA A 169 -0.12 -11.96 -15.55
C ALA A 169 0.09 -12.72 -14.23
N THR A 170 -0.98 -12.85 -13.45
CA THR A 170 -1.03 -13.71 -12.28
C THR A 170 -1.95 -14.89 -12.53
N GLU A 171 -1.48 -16.08 -12.19
CA GLU A 171 -2.29 -17.29 -12.21
C GLU A 171 -2.93 -17.49 -10.83
N THR A 172 -4.25 -17.40 -10.76
CA THR A 172 -4.99 -17.67 -9.53
C THR A 172 -5.51 -19.10 -9.54
N LYS A 173 -5.05 -19.90 -8.58
CA LYS A 173 -5.45 -21.30 -8.42
C LYS A 173 -6.40 -21.44 -7.23
N TYR A 174 -7.32 -22.38 -7.32
CA TYR A 174 -8.18 -22.73 -6.20
C TYR A 174 -7.34 -23.26 -5.04
N LYS A 175 -7.38 -22.57 -3.89
CA LYS A 175 -6.99 -23.15 -2.61
C LYS A 175 -8.16 -23.91 -2.00
N ALA A 176 -7.93 -24.73 -0.97
CA ALA A 176 -8.93 -25.63 -0.38
C ALA A 176 -10.27 -24.94 -0.10
N LYS A 177 -10.31 -23.84 0.67
CA LYS A 177 -11.54 -23.08 0.94
C LYS A 177 -12.24 -22.57 -0.33
N GLY A 178 -11.46 -22.09 -1.30
CA GLY A 178 -11.98 -21.63 -2.61
C GLY A 178 -12.57 -22.77 -3.43
N ALA A 179 -11.90 -23.92 -3.45
CA ALA A 179 -12.35 -25.12 -4.13
C ALA A 179 -13.67 -25.64 -3.55
N ILE A 180 -13.80 -25.68 -2.21
CA ILE A 180 -15.04 -26.07 -1.54
C ILE A 180 -16.19 -25.11 -1.88
N LYS A 181 -15.95 -23.80 -1.84
CA LYS A 181 -16.97 -22.80 -2.19
C LYS A 181 -17.39 -22.89 -3.64
N ALA A 182 -16.47 -23.15 -4.57
CA ALA A 182 -16.80 -23.34 -5.98
C ALA A 182 -17.59 -24.61 -6.22
N ALA A 183 -17.13 -25.75 -5.70
CA ALA A 183 -17.82 -27.04 -5.82
C ALA A 183 -19.22 -27.01 -5.17
N GLY A 184 -19.36 -26.36 -4.01
CA GLY A 184 -20.64 -26.21 -3.34
C GLY A 184 -21.62 -25.32 -4.10
N ARG A 185 -21.14 -24.20 -4.69
CA ARG A 185 -21.98 -23.33 -5.51
C ARG A 185 -22.43 -24.04 -6.80
N ASP A 186 -21.54 -24.79 -7.42
CA ASP A 186 -21.85 -25.60 -8.60
C ASP A 186 -22.94 -26.66 -8.27
N ARG A 187 -22.77 -27.38 -7.17
CA ARG A 187 -23.77 -28.36 -6.69
C ARG A 187 -25.10 -27.70 -6.34
N ALA A 188 -25.08 -26.55 -5.64
CA ALA A 188 -26.31 -25.80 -5.35
C ALA A 188 -27.03 -25.36 -6.65
N SER A 189 -26.25 -24.89 -7.63
CA SER A 189 -26.78 -24.49 -8.92
C SER A 189 -27.46 -25.64 -9.64
N GLU A 190 -26.88 -26.84 -9.69
CA GLU A 190 -27.46 -28.04 -10.25
C GLU A 190 -28.83 -28.36 -9.62
N LEU A 191 -28.91 -28.28 -8.30
CA LEU A 191 -30.14 -28.60 -7.56
C LEU A 191 -31.25 -27.56 -7.73
N CYS A 192 -30.89 -26.29 -7.88
CA CYS A 192 -31.80 -25.15 -7.85
C CYS A 192 -32.10 -24.55 -9.25
N MET A 193 -31.47 -25.03 -10.34
CA MET A 193 -31.54 -24.43 -11.68
C MET A 193 -32.96 -24.37 -12.27
N HIS A 194 -33.88 -25.17 -11.76
CA HIS A 194 -35.28 -25.20 -12.21
C HIS A 194 -36.16 -24.12 -11.55
N LEU A 195 -35.61 -23.37 -10.54
CA LEU A 195 -36.36 -22.38 -9.79
C LEU A 195 -36.40 -21.02 -10.52
N PRO A 196 -37.47 -20.22 -10.31
CA PRO A 196 -37.48 -18.81 -10.76
C PRO A 196 -36.30 -18.00 -10.17
N LYS A 197 -35.84 -17.00 -10.91
CA LYS A 197 -34.59 -16.27 -10.60
C LYS A 197 -34.48 -15.76 -9.15
N LYS A 198 -35.57 -15.26 -8.55
CA LYS A 198 -35.58 -14.78 -7.17
C LYS A 198 -35.40 -15.91 -6.16
N GLU A 199 -36.16 -17.01 -6.36
CA GLU A 199 -36.13 -18.20 -5.53
C GLU A 199 -34.79 -18.94 -5.67
N TYR A 200 -34.23 -19.01 -6.89
CA TYR A 200 -32.92 -19.58 -7.18
C TYR A 200 -31.81 -18.93 -6.34
N ILE A 201 -31.76 -17.59 -6.28
CA ILE A 201 -30.72 -16.87 -5.51
C ILE A 201 -30.80 -17.21 -4.01
N SER A 202 -32.04 -17.25 -3.46
CA SER A 202 -32.24 -17.61 -2.05
C SER A 202 -31.86 -19.06 -1.79
N ALA A 203 -32.34 -20.00 -2.62
CA ALA A 203 -32.07 -21.43 -2.47
C ALA A 203 -30.57 -21.78 -2.56
N VAL A 204 -29.85 -21.15 -3.48
CA VAL A 204 -28.37 -21.28 -3.56
C VAL A 204 -27.70 -20.73 -2.30
N SER A 205 -28.14 -19.57 -1.79
CA SER A 205 -27.61 -19.01 -0.56
C SER A 205 -27.86 -19.90 0.65
N ASP A 206 -29.06 -20.45 0.78
CA ASP A 206 -29.44 -21.36 1.87
C ASP A 206 -28.61 -22.65 1.85
N TYR A 207 -28.42 -23.21 0.65
CA TYR A 207 -27.55 -24.37 0.47
C TYR A 207 -26.10 -24.08 0.89
N MET A 208 -25.55 -22.94 0.47
CA MET A 208 -24.20 -22.52 0.83
C MET A 208 -24.03 -22.35 2.34
N ASN A 209 -25.02 -21.73 3.00
CA ASN A 209 -25.03 -21.56 4.45
C ASN A 209 -25.11 -22.89 5.19
N LYS A 210 -25.88 -23.84 4.70
CA LYS A 210 -26.12 -25.13 5.35
C LYS A 210 -24.96 -26.10 5.21
N PHE A 211 -24.36 -26.23 4.04
CA PHE A 211 -23.42 -27.30 3.72
C PHE A 211 -21.98 -26.83 3.45
N VAL A 212 -21.79 -25.61 2.98
CA VAL A 212 -20.47 -25.13 2.48
C VAL A 212 -19.72 -24.31 3.51
N TYR A 213 -20.35 -23.29 4.08
CA TYR A 213 -19.68 -22.43 5.04
C TYR A 213 -19.25 -23.15 6.31
N PRO A 214 -20.01 -24.09 6.91
CA PRO A 214 -19.54 -24.86 8.07
C PRO A 214 -18.25 -25.64 7.79
N ILE A 215 -18.11 -26.20 6.56
CA ILE A 215 -16.87 -26.88 6.17
C ILE A 215 -15.71 -25.88 6.08
N THR A 216 -15.93 -24.73 5.42
CA THR A 216 -14.86 -23.74 5.23
C THR A 216 -14.44 -23.01 6.49
N ASP A 217 -15.38 -22.77 7.41
CA ASP A 217 -15.12 -22.07 8.67
C ASP A 217 -14.35 -22.95 9.67
N ALA A 218 -14.48 -24.28 9.54
CA ALA A 218 -13.71 -25.26 10.32
C ALA A 218 -12.30 -25.54 9.76
N MET A 219 -11.85 -24.80 8.74
CA MET A 219 -10.54 -24.98 8.08
C MET A 219 -9.65 -23.75 8.29
N ASP A 220 -8.34 -24.00 8.40
CA ASP A 220 -7.34 -22.94 8.30
C ASP A 220 -7.05 -22.56 6.85
N ASP A 221 -6.47 -21.37 6.64
CA ASP A 221 -6.16 -20.87 5.28
C ASP A 221 -5.08 -21.67 4.56
N ASN A 222 -4.27 -22.43 5.30
CA ASN A 222 -3.19 -23.28 4.78
C ASN A 222 -3.58 -24.75 4.66
N ASP A 223 -4.82 -25.11 4.99
CA ASP A 223 -5.28 -26.47 4.86
C ASP A 223 -5.30 -26.94 3.39
N SER A 224 -5.05 -28.23 3.17
CA SER A 224 -5.20 -28.91 1.88
C SER A 224 -6.29 -29.94 1.97
N LEU A 225 -7.01 -30.16 0.86
CA LEU A 225 -8.07 -31.20 0.76
C LEU A 225 -7.49 -32.64 0.72
N ASN A 226 -6.17 -32.77 0.64
CA ASN A 226 -5.48 -34.06 0.75
C ASN A 226 -5.35 -34.56 2.20
N THR A 227 -5.83 -33.81 3.20
CA THR A 227 -5.90 -34.25 4.59
C THR A 227 -6.88 -35.40 4.76
N ASN A 228 -6.67 -36.26 5.79
CA ASN A 228 -7.52 -37.44 6.09
C ASN A 228 -8.90 -37.08 6.68
N ARG A 229 -9.51 -35.98 6.23
CA ARG A 229 -10.86 -35.60 6.64
C ARG A 229 -11.85 -36.44 5.84
N ALA A 230 -12.58 -37.30 6.52
CA ALA A 230 -13.63 -38.14 5.91
C ALA A 230 -15.00 -37.56 6.26
N TYR A 231 -15.85 -37.49 5.25
CA TYR A 231 -17.29 -37.25 5.38
C TYR A 231 -18.03 -38.54 5.06
N GLU A 232 -19.14 -38.77 5.73
CA GLU A 232 -19.99 -39.94 5.50
C GLU A 232 -20.43 -40.03 4.03
N ASP A 233 -20.23 -41.17 3.41
CA ASP A 233 -20.56 -41.39 2.00
C ASP A 233 -22.06 -41.17 1.75
N GLY A 234 -22.36 -40.45 0.65
CA GLY A 234 -23.72 -40.10 0.26
C GLY A 234 -24.22 -38.77 0.83
N THR A 235 -23.50 -38.12 1.72
CA THR A 235 -23.85 -36.79 2.21
C THR A 235 -23.48 -35.70 1.20
N GLU A 236 -24.16 -34.53 1.27
CA GLU A 236 -23.82 -33.37 0.40
C GLU A 236 -22.40 -32.88 0.71
N GLU A 237 -21.94 -32.93 1.95
CA GLU A 237 -20.57 -32.59 2.36
C GLU A 237 -19.53 -33.47 1.65
N ALA A 238 -19.80 -34.80 1.57
CA ALA A 238 -18.92 -35.74 0.86
C ALA A 238 -18.87 -35.46 -0.65
N ILE A 239 -20.01 -35.10 -1.24
CA ILE A 239 -20.10 -34.73 -2.67
C ILE A 239 -19.29 -33.47 -2.93
N ILE A 240 -19.49 -32.42 -2.11
CA ILE A 240 -18.78 -31.15 -2.21
C ILE A 240 -17.28 -31.38 -2.05
N TRP A 241 -16.86 -32.14 -1.03
CA TRP A 241 -15.47 -32.44 -0.75
C TRP A 241 -14.77 -33.18 -1.90
N ARG A 242 -15.41 -34.19 -2.46
CA ARG A 242 -14.88 -34.93 -3.63
C ARG A 242 -14.72 -34.04 -4.85
N ARG A 243 -15.74 -33.21 -5.17
CA ARG A 243 -15.66 -32.24 -6.28
C ARG A 243 -14.56 -31.19 -6.04
N ALA A 244 -14.45 -30.69 -4.84
CA ALA A 244 -13.43 -29.72 -4.47
C ALA A 244 -11.99 -30.26 -4.65
N LYS A 245 -11.74 -31.53 -4.31
CA LYS A 245 -10.44 -32.19 -4.56
C LYS A 245 -10.04 -32.21 -6.04
N LEU A 246 -11.01 -32.31 -6.95
CA LEU A 246 -10.72 -32.31 -8.40
C LEU A 246 -10.24 -30.96 -8.93
N ILE A 247 -10.66 -29.87 -8.26
CA ILE A 247 -10.36 -28.50 -8.70
C ILE A 247 -9.30 -27.80 -7.82
N GLU A 248 -8.97 -28.34 -6.66
CA GLU A 248 -7.88 -27.79 -5.83
C GLU A 248 -6.58 -27.71 -6.64
N ASN A 249 -5.89 -26.58 -6.52
CA ASN A 249 -4.66 -26.24 -7.27
C ASN A 249 -4.84 -26.09 -8.79
N LYS A 250 -6.07 -26.19 -9.33
CA LYS A 250 -6.35 -25.86 -10.74
C LYS A 250 -6.47 -24.35 -10.92
N LEU A 251 -6.02 -23.88 -12.08
CA LEU A 251 -6.18 -22.50 -12.50
C LEU A 251 -7.68 -22.17 -12.70
N PHE A 252 -8.15 -21.08 -12.12
CA PHE A 252 -9.54 -20.62 -12.34
C PHE A 252 -9.64 -19.20 -12.88
N ALA A 253 -8.60 -18.39 -12.69
CA ALA A 253 -8.56 -17.02 -13.21
C ALA A 253 -7.13 -16.60 -13.51
N THR A 254 -6.99 -15.72 -14.50
CA THR A 254 -5.80 -14.93 -14.75
C THR A 254 -6.10 -13.48 -14.45
N GLY A 255 -5.21 -12.82 -13.74
CA GLY A 255 -5.31 -11.41 -13.40
C GLY A 255 -4.01 -10.68 -13.77
N LEU A 256 -3.93 -9.42 -13.44
CA LEU A 256 -2.68 -8.66 -13.54
C LEU A 256 -1.96 -8.63 -12.19
N HIS A 257 -0.66 -8.76 -12.21
CA HIS A 257 0.18 -8.53 -11.03
C HIS A 257 0.09 -7.04 -10.64
N ALA A 258 -0.20 -6.79 -9.37
CA ALA A 258 -0.48 -5.43 -8.89
C ALA A 258 0.66 -4.42 -9.10
N GLY A 259 1.92 -4.90 -9.14
CA GLY A 259 3.11 -4.05 -9.24
C GLY A 259 4.06 -4.43 -10.36
N GLY A 260 4.10 -5.70 -10.78
CA GLY A 260 5.13 -6.21 -11.69
C GLY A 260 5.03 -5.65 -13.11
N VAL A 261 6.16 -5.15 -13.59
CA VAL A 261 6.37 -4.70 -14.97
C VAL A 261 7.64 -5.36 -15.50
N VAL A 262 7.61 -5.86 -16.72
CA VAL A 262 8.78 -6.39 -17.42
C VAL A 262 9.22 -5.39 -18.48
N ILE A 263 10.53 -5.20 -18.59
CA ILE A 263 11.14 -4.34 -19.60
C ILE A 263 12.15 -5.19 -20.38
N SER A 264 11.99 -5.25 -21.70
CA SER A 264 12.93 -5.88 -22.61
C SER A 264 14.07 -4.93 -22.98
N ASP A 265 15.19 -5.45 -23.40
CA ASP A 265 16.29 -4.70 -24.06
C ASP A 265 16.13 -4.66 -25.59
N ASN A 266 15.16 -5.40 -26.13
CA ASN A 266 14.71 -5.35 -27.52
C ASN A 266 13.43 -4.55 -27.66
N ASP A 267 13.19 -4.03 -28.84
CA ASP A 267 12.02 -3.19 -29.14
C ASP A 267 10.69 -3.95 -29.07
N ASP A 268 10.66 -5.27 -29.20
CA ASP A 268 9.44 -6.09 -29.10
C ASP A 268 9.60 -7.27 -28.13
N ILE A 269 9.00 -7.13 -26.95
CA ILE A 269 9.02 -8.17 -25.91
C ILE A 269 8.29 -9.45 -26.33
N ASN A 270 7.39 -9.36 -27.32
CA ASN A 270 6.62 -10.49 -27.84
C ASN A 270 7.47 -11.53 -28.56
N GLU A 271 8.71 -11.18 -28.95
CA GLU A 271 9.69 -12.11 -29.48
C GLU A 271 10.18 -13.13 -28.43
N TYR A 272 10.06 -12.80 -27.14
CA TYR A 272 10.54 -13.62 -26.03
C TYR A 272 9.43 -14.32 -25.27
N ILE A 273 8.28 -13.63 -25.11
CA ILE A 273 7.17 -14.09 -24.30
C ILE A 273 5.83 -13.77 -24.96
N PRO A 274 4.84 -14.70 -24.92
CA PRO A 274 3.52 -14.41 -25.46
C PRO A 274 2.81 -13.33 -24.64
N LEU A 275 2.20 -12.38 -25.34
CA LEU A 275 1.41 -11.30 -24.74
C LEU A 275 -0.07 -11.45 -25.07
N ALA A 276 -0.94 -11.00 -24.17
CA ALA A 276 -2.36 -10.77 -24.44
C ALA A 276 -2.76 -9.38 -23.98
N TRP A 277 -3.69 -8.78 -24.70
CA TRP A 277 -4.29 -7.51 -24.33
C TRP A 277 -5.29 -7.68 -23.19
N ASN A 278 -5.15 -6.87 -22.15
CA ASN A 278 -6.10 -6.81 -21.05
C ASN A 278 -7.03 -5.60 -21.24
N GLU A 279 -8.28 -5.85 -21.63
CA GLU A 279 -9.26 -4.82 -21.94
C GLU A 279 -9.62 -3.95 -20.73
N GLU A 280 -9.72 -4.53 -19.54
CA GLU A 280 -10.09 -3.82 -18.31
C GLU A 280 -9.06 -2.76 -17.92
N ASN A 281 -7.78 -3.08 -18.06
CA ASN A 281 -6.68 -2.22 -17.65
C ASN A 281 -5.98 -1.52 -18.83
N GLN A 282 -6.39 -1.79 -20.06
CA GLN A 282 -5.83 -1.22 -21.31
C GLN A 282 -4.30 -1.39 -21.38
N VAL A 283 -3.81 -2.61 -21.09
CA VAL A 283 -2.37 -2.94 -21.08
C VAL A 283 -2.10 -4.30 -21.72
N TRP A 284 -0.92 -4.43 -22.32
CA TRP A 284 -0.37 -5.74 -22.69
C TRP A 284 0.14 -6.47 -21.44
N ALA A 285 -0.19 -7.74 -21.30
CA ALA A 285 0.24 -8.59 -20.19
C ALA A 285 0.92 -9.85 -20.70
N ALA A 286 2.07 -10.19 -20.09
CA ALA A 286 2.73 -11.46 -20.31
C ALA A 286 1.81 -12.62 -19.91
N GLN A 287 1.70 -13.64 -20.75
CA GLN A 287 0.90 -14.83 -20.48
C GLN A 287 1.65 -15.90 -19.65
N CYS A 288 2.63 -15.46 -18.90
CA CYS A 288 3.44 -16.28 -18.01
C CYS A 288 3.46 -15.69 -16.60
N ASP A 289 3.54 -16.54 -15.61
CA ASP A 289 3.80 -16.12 -14.24
C ASP A 289 5.27 -15.67 -14.05
N MET A 290 5.56 -15.05 -12.92
CA MET A 290 6.88 -14.51 -12.59
C MET A 290 8.00 -15.58 -12.67
N VAL A 291 7.75 -16.80 -12.20
CA VAL A 291 8.76 -17.87 -12.15
C VAL A 291 9.19 -18.26 -13.58
N LYS A 292 8.24 -18.35 -14.48
CA LYS A 292 8.52 -18.64 -15.91
C LYS A 292 9.24 -17.48 -16.58
N LEU A 293 8.94 -16.23 -16.22
CA LEU A 293 9.64 -15.05 -16.74
C LEU A 293 11.11 -15.03 -16.29
N GLU A 294 11.38 -15.29 -15.01
CA GLU A 294 12.74 -15.38 -14.47
C GLU A 294 13.57 -16.48 -15.16
N THR A 295 12.98 -17.65 -15.42
CA THR A 295 13.68 -18.74 -16.14
C THR A 295 14.01 -18.38 -17.60
N ARG A 296 13.30 -17.39 -18.18
CA ARG A 296 13.59 -16.83 -19.50
C ARG A 296 14.57 -15.66 -19.47
N GLY A 297 15.16 -15.35 -18.31
CA GLY A 297 16.10 -14.24 -18.13
C GLY A 297 15.46 -12.86 -18.08
N MET A 298 14.12 -12.78 -17.96
CA MET A 298 13.43 -11.50 -17.80
C MET A 298 13.53 -10.99 -16.37
N ILE A 299 13.80 -9.69 -16.21
CA ILE A 299 13.87 -9.04 -14.92
C ILE A 299 12.55 -8.30 -14.66
N LYS A 300 11.94 -8.61 -13.54
CA LYS A 300 10.77 -7.92 -13.05
C LYS A 300 11.17 -6.60 -12.37
N MET A 301 10.44 -5.54 -12.67
CA MET A 301 10.47 -4.27 -11.94
C MET A 301 9.20 -4.15 -11.12
N ASP A 302 9.31 -4.02 -9.79
CA ASP A 302 8.14 -3.91 -8.92
C ASP A 302 7.80 -2.45 -8.63
N LEU A 303 6.71 -1.99 -9.26
CA LEU A 303 6.10 -0.68 -9.07
C LEU A 303 4.79 -0.84 -8.28
N LEU A 304 4.88 -0.75 -6.97
CA LEU A 304 3.75 -1.00 -6.08
C LEU A 304 3.07 0.31 -5.68
N GLY A 305 1.76 0.42 -5.96
CA GLY A 305 0.98 1.58 -5.54
C GLY A 305 0.74 1.57 -4.02
N LEU A 306 1.18 2.61 -3.33
CA LEU A 306 0.93 2.81 -1.90
C LEU A 306 0.04 4.04 -1.69
N SER A 307 -1.24 3.81 -1.38
CA SER A 307 -2.24 4.88 -1.22
C SER A 307 -1.92 5.87 -0.08
N THR A 308 -1.11 5.47 0.89
CA THR A 308 -0.64 6.38 1.94
C THR A 308 0.23 7.50 1.37
N LEU A 309 0.97 7.24 0.29
CA LEU A 309 1.75 8.28 -0.39
C LEU A 309 0.86 9.32 -1.07
N ASP A 310 -0.32 8.92 -1.56
CA ASP A 310 -1.32 9.87 -2.06
C ASP A 310 -1.80 10.79 -0.94
N ILE A 311 -2.11 10.23 0.25
CA ILE A 311 -2.55 11.00 1.41
C ILE A 311 -1.48 11.99 1.87
N VAL A 312 -0.23 11.53 2.01
CA VAL A 312 0.90 12.40 2.39
C VAL A 312 1.07 13.51 1.34
N SER A 313 1.08 13.16 0.05
CA SER A 313 1.23 14.12 -1.04
C SER A 313 0.13 15.20 -1.03
N ASP A 314 -1.13 14.79 -0.93
CA ASP A 314 -2.27 15.71 -0.90
C ASP A 314 -2.25 16.59 0.36
N CYS A 315 -1.89 16.03 1.52
CA CYS A 315 -1.72 16.80 2.76
C CYS A 315 -0.64 17.88 2.62
N LEU A 316 0.52 17.53 2.06
CA LEU A 316 1.62 18.48 1.81
C LEU A 316 1.20 19.61 0.86
N GLN A 317 0.43 19.30 -0.18
CA GLN A 317 -0.11 20.29 -1.12
C GLN A 317 -1.12 21.22 -0.44
N LEU A 318 -2.01 20.69 0.40
CA LEU A 318 -2.95 21.51 1.18
C LEU A 318 -2.23 22.44 2.17
N ILE A 319 -1.14 21.97 2.79
CA ILE A 319 -0.29 22.82 3.66
C ILE A 319 0.34 23.93 2.85
N GLU A 320 0.93 23.63 1.67
CA GLU A 320 1.50 24.67 0.80
C GLU A 320 0.45 25.71 0.38
N GLN A 321 -0.74 25.26 -0.05
CA GLN A 321 -1.83 26.14 -0.49
C GLN A 321 -2.30 27.08 0.62
N ARG A 322 -2.40 26.58 1.85
CA ARG A 322 -2.92 27.37 2.99
C ARG A 322 -1.90 28.25 3.66
N THR A 323 -0.67 27.78 3.76
CA THR A 323 0.37 28.41 4.60
C THR A 323 1.56 28.96 3.82
N GLY A 324 1.68 28.61 2.54
CA GLY A 324 2.86 28.87 1.71
C GLY A 324 4.09 28.04 2.07
N ARG A 325 4.01 27.15 3.09
CA ARG A 325 5.16 26.33 3.54
C ARG A 325 5.34 25.12 2.64
N ILE A 326 6.56 24.93 2.16
CA ILE A 326 6.98 23.72 1.45
C ILE A 326 7.68 22.81 2.46
N ILE A 327 7.14 21.61 2.66
CA ILE A 327 7.68 20.60 3.57
C ILE A 327 8.28 19.48 2.72
N ASN A 328 9.55 19.18 2.96
CA ASN A 328 10.19 17.98 2.42
C ASN A 328 9.90 16.79 3.37
N PRO A 329 9.12 15.78 2.95
CA PRO A 329 8.79 14.66 3.83
C PRO A 329 10.01 13.86 4.30
N ASP A 330 11.12 13.89 3.56
CA ASP A 330 12.35 13.18 3.92
C ASP A 330 13.19 13.91 5.00
N GLU A 331 12.83 15.15 5.32
CA GLU A 331 13.52 16.00 6.31
C GLU A 331 12.68 16.24 7.58
N ILE A 332 11.53 15.57 7.70
CA ILE A 332 10.68 15.65 8.88
C ILE A 332 11.48 15.17 10.12
N PRO A 333 11.66 16.01 11.16
CA PRO A 333 12.42 15.65 12.34
C PRO A 333 11.65 14.64 13.21
N PHE A 334 12.40 13.75 13.90
CA PHE A 334 11.81 12.87 14.90
C PHE A 334 11.64 13.62 16.23
N GLU A 335 10.41 14.03 16.52
CA GLU A 335 10.07 14.84 17.69
C GLU A 335 9.48 13.97 18.83
N PRO A 336 10.02 14.05 20.07
CA PRO A 336 9.51 13.29 21.21
C PRO A 336 7.99 13.50 21.45
N ILE A 337 7.50 14.70 21.14
CA ILE A 337 6.09 15.04 21.32
C ILE A 337 5.16 14.18 20.46
N VAL A 338 5.55 13.84 19.22
CA VAL A 338 4.75 13.01 18.29
C VAL A 338 4.66 11.57 18.81
N PHE A 339 5.78 11.02 19.31
CA PHE A 339 5.77 9.69 19.92
C PHE A 339 4.83 9.64 21.14
N ARG A 340 4.91 10.65 22.00
CA ARG A 340 4.11 10.73 23.22
C ARG A 340 2.63 10.97 22.93
N GLU A 341 2.28 11.93 22.06
CA GLU A 341 0.91 12.37 21.87
C GLU A 341 0.13 11.48 20.90
N ILE A 342 0.79 10.88 19.91
CA ILE A 342 0.15 10.03 18.89
C ILE A 342 0.30 8.55 19.23
N TYR A 343 1.56 8.04 19.32
CA TYR A 343 1.80 6.62 19.49
C TYR A 343 1.48 6.14 20.91
N ALA A 344 2.11 6.73 21.93
CA ALA A 344 1.95 6.27 23.32
C ALA A 344 0.52 6.41 23.85
N LYS A 345 -0.26 7.37 23.34
CA LYS A 345 -1.69 7.52 23.65
C LYS A 345 -2.59 6.63 22.78
N GLY A 346 -2.06 5.92 21.80
CA GLY A 346 -2.82 5.10 20.87
C GLY A 346 -3.77 5.90 19.96
N LYS A 347 -3.49 7.20 19.71
CA LYS A 347 -4.25 8.07 18.80
C LYS A 347 -3.85 7.81 17.34
N THR A 348 -3.79 6.54 16.97
CA THR A 348 -3.21 6.07 15.71
C THR A 348 -4.24 5.62 14.66
N ASN A 349 -5.51 6.04 14.78
CA ASN A 349 -6.39 6.02 13.62
C ASN A 349 -5.72 6.80 12.50
N SER A 350 -5.83 6.32 11.27
CA SER A 350 -5.23 6.99 10.11
C SER A 350 -3.69 7.10 10.12
N VAL A 351 -2.99 6.54 11.11
CA VAL A 351 -1.53 6.43 11.12
C VAL A 351 -1.14 5.10 10.47
N PHE A 352 -0.37 5.18 9.40
CA PHE A 352 -0.01 4.02 8.58
C PHE A 352 0.56 2.87 9.41
N GLN A 353 0.03 1.65 9.20
CA GLN A 353 0.38 0.40 9.91
C GLN A 353 -0.06 0.31 11.38
N PHE A 354 -0.57 1.37 12.01
CA PHE A 354 -0.86 1.41 13.45
C PHE A 354 -2.35 1.56 13.79
N GLU A 355 -3.25 1.31 12.83
CA GLU A 355 -4.68 1.61 12.93
C GLU A 355 -5.50 0.55 13.71
N SER A 356 -5.01 -0.71 13.81
CA SER A 356 -5.82 -1.80 14.38
C SER A 356 -6.07 -1.64 15.90
N PRO A 357 -7.23 -2.07 16.42
CA PRO A 357 -7.54 -1.96 17.86
C PRO A 357 -6.49 -2.65 18.76
N GLY A 358 -5.99 -3.82 18.34
CA GLY A 358 -4.95 -4.53 19.09
C GLY A 358 -3.63 -3.78 19.11
N MET A 359 -3.24 -3.17 17.98
CA MET A 359 -2.05 -2.32 17.90
C MET A 359 -2.17 -1.11 18.84
N LYS A 360 -3.31 -0.42 18.87
CA LYS A 360 -3.55 0.72 19.76
C LYS A 360 -3.45 0.35 21.24
N LYS A 361 -3.99 -0.82 21.63
CA LYS A 361 -3.84 -1.33 22.99
C LYS A 361 -2.36 -1.54 23.33
N MET A 362 -1.64 -2.24 22.47
CA MET A 362 -0.23 -2.51 22.65
C MET A 362 0.61 -1.22 22.76
N LEU A 363 0.33 -0.20 21.93
CA LEU A 363 1.02 1.08 21.99
C LEU A 363 0.91 1.78 23.34
N LYS A 364 -0.26 1.70 23.98
CA LYS A 364 -0.49 2.28 25.32
C LYS A 364 0.32 1.59 26.40
N ASP A 365 0.57 0.28 26.24
CA ASP A 365 1.37 -0.52 27.18
C ASP A 365 2.86 -0.37 26.90
N PHE A 366 3.27 -0.34 25.62
CA PHE A 366 4.66 -0.23 25.18
C PHE A 366 5.23 1.20 25.31
N LYS A 367 4.40 2.23 25.01
CA LYS A 367 4.77 3.66 25.02
C LYS A 367 6.03 3.97 24.20
N PRO A 368 5.95 3.94 22.87
CA PRO A 368 7.09 4.27 22.02
C PRO A 368 7.64 5.67 22.28
N GLU A 369 8.98 5.81 22.30
CA GLU A 369 9.70 7.06 22.59
C GLU A 369 10.63 7.45 21.44
N SER A 370 10.88 6.54 20.50
CA SER A 370 11.81 6.71 19.40
C SER A 370 11.34 6.06 18.12
N ILE A 371 12.00 6.41 17.01
CA ILE A 371 11.75 5.74 15.72
C ILE A 371 12.14 4.25 15.77
N GLU A 372 13.15 3.88 16.55
CA GLU A 372 13.57 2.49 16.75
C GLU A 372 12.44 1.66 17.38
N ASP A 373 11.72 2.21 18.36
CA ASP A 373 10.54 1.59 18.93
C ASP A 373 9.44 1.36 17.87
N VAL A 374 9.23 2.34 16.98
CA VAL A 374 8.24 2.20 15.89
C VAL A 374 8.68 1.13 14.90
N ILE A 375 9.97 1.07 14.53
CA ILE A 375 10.53 0.02 13.67
C ILE A 375 10.32 -1.37 14.29
N LEU A 376 10.61 -1.49 15.58
CA LEU A 376 10.40 -2.74 16.32
C LEU A 376 8.93 -3.18 16.28
N LEU A 377 8.00 -2.28 16.53
CA LEU A 377 6.57 -2.60 16.56
C LEU A 377 6.00 -2.97 15.19
N VAL A 378 6.46 -2.34 14.10
CA VAL A 378 6.14 -2.74 12.73
C VAL A 378 6.57 -4.19 12.47
N ALA A 379 7.72 -4.59 12.99
CA ALA A 379 8.25 -5.94 12.81
C ALA A 379 7.61 -6.99 13.73
N ALA A 380 7.34 -6.63 14.99
CA ALA A 380 6.91 -7.56 16.03
C ALA A 380 5.38 -7.80 16.07
N TYR A 381 4.56 -6.82 15.66
CA TYR A 381 3.10 -6.96 15.72
C TYR A 381 2.54 -7.81 14.57
N ARG A 382 2.79 -9.11 14.63
CA ARG A 382 2.34 -10.10 13.63
C ARG A 382 2.19 -11.46 14.29
N PRO A 383 1.35 -12.38 13.75
CA PRO A 383 1.27 -13.74 14.23
C PRO A 383 2.68 -14.37 14.34
N GLY A 384 3.00 -14.92 15.49
CA GLY A 384 4.32 -15.46 15.83
C GLY A 384 5.10 -14.52 16.77
N PRO A 385 5.74 -13.44 16.31
CA PRO A 385 6.53 -12.54 17.17
C PRO A 385 5.70 -11.84 18.25
N MET A 386 4.39 -11.65 18.02
CA MET A 386 3.48 -10.98 18.95
C MET A 386 3.47 -11.62 20.35
N GLN A 387 3.74 -12.91 20.46
CA GLN A 387 3.84 -13.62 21.75
C GLN A 387 4.97 -13.11 22.65
N PHE A 388 6.01 -12.51 22.08
CA PHE A 388 7.17 -11.96 22.81
C PHE A 388 6.99 -10.50 23.23
N ILE A 389 5.96 -9.81 22.73
CA ILE A 389 5.72 -8.38 23.02
C ILE A 389 5.54 -8.12 24.52
N PRO A 390 4.82 -8.94 25.31
CA PRO A 390 4.73 -8.75 26.77
C PRO A 390 6.09 -8.75 27.45
N ASP A 391 6.96 -9.70 27.10
CA ASP A 391 8.33 -9.77 27.63
C ASP A 391 9.19 -8.57 27.23
N ILE A 392 9.08 -8.13 25.96
CA ILE A 392 9.76 -6.93 25.47
C ILE A 392 9.32 -5.68 26.25
N ILE A 393 8.01 -5.55 26.51
CA ILE A 393 7.45 -4.48 27.36
C ILE A 393 8.02 -4.55 28.78
N ASP A 394 8.15 -5.75 29.36
CA ASP A 394 8.70 -5.93 30.70
C ASP A 394 10.19 -5.53 30.78
N VAL A 395 10.97 -5.86 29.75
CA VAL A 395 12.37 -5.41 29.66
C VAL A 395 12.45 -3.90 29.50
N LYS A 396 11.68 -3.32 28.56
CA LYS A 396 11.62 -1.86 28.33
C LYS A 396 11.28 -1.10 29.61
N ASN A 397 10.34 -1.59 30.38
CA ASN A 397 9.89 -0.97 31.64
C ASN A 397 10.76 -1.36 32.87
N GLY A 398 11.87 -2.07 32.67
CA GLY A 398 12.79 -2.46 33.75
C GLY A 398 12.27 -3.54 34.71
N ARG A 399 11.15 -4.20 34.37
CA ARG A 399 10.59 -5.30 35.20
C ARG A 399 11.32 -6.62 34.99
N LYS A 400 11.97 -6.79 33.85
CA LYS A 400 12.75 -7.96 33.47
C LYS A 400 14.12 -7.51 32.93
N LYS A 401 15.18 -8.28 33.20
CA LYS A 401 16.49 -8.05 32.58
C LYS A 401 16.72 -9.07 31.47
N PRO A 402 17.24 -8.66 30.29
CA PRO A 402 17.62 -9.62 29.27
C PRO A 402 18.83 -10.45 29.74
N SER A 403 18.89 -11.71 29.32
CA SER A 403 20.03 -12.61 29.57
C SER A 403 20.74 -12.92 28.24
N TYR A 404 22.06 -12.89 28.25
CA TYR A 404 22.89 -13.12 27.08
C TYR A 404 23.86 -14.26 27.33
N VAL A 405 23.95 -15.20 26.38
CA VAL A 405 24.86 -16.36 26.44
C VAL A 405 26.32 -15.90 26.28
N VAL A 406 26.54 -14.87 25.46
CA VAL A 406 27.83 -14.20 25.26
C VAL A 406 27.63 -12.68 25.23
N PRO A 407 28.65 -11.87 25.64
CA PRO A 407 28.50 -10.42 25.74
C PRO A 407 28.11 -9.74 24.41
N GLU A 408 28.60 -10.24 23.28
CA GLU A 408 28.38 -9.71 21.93
C GLU A 408 26.88 -9.67 21.55
N LEU A 409 26.06 -10.57 22.12
CA LEU A 409 24.62 -10.57 21.91
C LEU A 409 23.94 -9.31 22.40
N LYS A 410 24.50 -8.64 23.41
CA LYS A 410 23.94 -7.40 23.93
C LYS A 410 23.89 -6.33 22.86
N ASP A 411 24.99 -6.09 22.18
CA ASP A 411 25.07 -5.03 21.15
C ASP A 411 24.17 -5.34 19.94
N ILE A 412 23.98 -6.62 19.60
CA ILE A 412 23.11 -7.05 18.51
C ILE A 412 21.63 -6.88 18.88
N LEU A 413 21.25 -7.18 20.12
CA LEU A 413 19.86 -7.30 20.56
C LEU A 413 19.35 -6.10 21.37
N ASP A 414 20.19 -5.12 21.68
CA ASP A 414 19.84 -3.96 22.50
C ASP A 414 18.62 -3.20 21.95
N SER A 415 18.61 -2.92 20.64
CA SER A 415 17.48 -2.22 19.97
C SER A 415 16.15 -2.99 19.98
N THR A 416 16.14 -4.24 20.40
CA THR A 416 14.98 -5.11 20.47
C THR A 416 14.78 -5.71 21.86
N TYR A 417 15.37 -5.06 22.87
CA TYR A 417 15.21 -5.42 24.29
C TYR A 417 15.61 -6.88 24.61
N GLY A 418 16.61 -7.42 23.86
CA GLY A 418 17.13 -8.77 24.06
C GLY A 418 16.48 -9.88 23.23
N TYR A 419 15.55 -9.55 22.34
CA TYR A 419 14.84 -10.53 21.49
C TYR A 419 15.24 -10.42 20.02
N PRO A 420 15.54 -11.52 19.31
CA PRO A 420 15.95 -11.50 17.91
C PRO A 420 14.73 -11.36 16.97
N VAL A 421 14.23 -10.15 16.81
CA VAL A 421 13.05 -9.83 15.98
C VAL A 421 13.38 -9.71 14.51
N TYR A 422 14.62 -9.29 14.18
CA TYR A 422 15.02 -9.01 12.80
C TYR A 422 15.86 -10.13 12.19
N GLN A 423 15.68 -10.35 10.88
CA GLN A 423 16.51 -11.26 10.10
C GLN A 423 17.98 -10.87 10.12
N GLU A 424 18.25 -9.57 10.10
CA GLU A 424 19.59 -8.98 10.21
C GLU A 424 20.26 -9.31 11.54
N GLN A 425 19.49 -9.36 12.63
CA GLN A 425 20.03 -9.80 13.94
C GLN A 425 20.43 -11.28 13.93
N LEU A 426 19.61 -12.14 13.32
CA LEU A 426 20.00 -13.55 13.16
C LEU A 426 21.31 -13.67 12.40
N MET A 427 21.45 -12.95 11.27
CA MET A 427 22.68 -12.95 10.47
C MET A 427 23.88 -12.42 11.28
N SER A 428 23.70 -11.35 12.07
CA SER A 428 24.73 -10.80 12.92
C SER A 428 25.16 -11.76 14.04
N ILE A 429 24.21 -12.51 14.62
CA ILE A 429 24.53 -13.54 15.62
C ILE A 429 25.40 -14.65 15.01
N PHE A 430 25.03 -15.15 13.83
CA PHE A 430 25.84 -16.14 13.14
C PHE A 430 27.22 -15.62 12.75
N HIS A 431 27.30 -14.35 12.36
CA HIS A 431 28.56 -13.73 11.94
C HIS A 431 29.46 -13.40 13.13
N VAL A 432 28.98 -12.60 14.07
CA VAL A 432 29.78 -12.04 15.17
C VAL A 432 30.06 -13.08 16.24
N CYS A 433 29.04 -13.87 16.62
CA CYS A 433 29.17 -14.82 17.73
C CYS A 433 29.68 -16.19 17.31
N ALA A 434 29.36 -16.64 16.07
CA ALA A 434 29.75 -17.97 15.62
C ALA A 434 30.79 -17.98 14.49
N GLY A 435 31.22 -16.80 13.99
CA GLY A 435 32.32 -16.69 13.01
C GLY A 435 31.95 -17.00 11.56
N PHE A 436 30.65 -17.08 11.22
CA PHE A 436 30.22 -17.31 9.85
C PHE A 436 30.46 -16.07 8.96
N SER A 437 30.68 -16.25 7.65
CA SER A 437 30.56 -15.13 6.72
C SER A 437 29.13 -14.61 6.70
N LEU A 438 28.91 -13.30 6.40
CA LEU A 438 27.56 -12.76 6.27
C LEU A 438 26.77 -13.45 5.16
N GLY A 439 27.43 -13.86 4.06
CA GLY A 439 26.83 -14.63 3.01
C GLY A 439 26.29 -15.98 3.48
N LYS A 440 27.11 -16.74 4.20
CA LYS A 440 26.72 -18.01 4.83
C LYS A 440 25.61 -17.83 5.85
N ALA A 441 25.68 -16.78 6.66
CA ALA A 441 24.63 -16.44 7.63
C ALA A 441 23.26 -16.20 6.95
N ASP A 442 23.22 -15.54 5.78
CA ASP A 442 21.96 -15.39 5.01
C ASP A 442 21.43 -16.74 4.49
N ILE A 443 22.30 -17.63 4.04
CA ILE A 443 21.91 -18.97 3.59
C ILE A 443 21.27 -19.76 4.74
N VAL A 444 21.93 -19.80 5.91
CA VAL A 444 21.42 -20.48 7.11
C VAL A 444 20.06 -19.91 7.52
N ARG A 445 19.95 -18.59 7.62
CA ARG A 445 18.69 -17.89 7.92
C ARG A 445 17.56 -18.29 6.96
N ARG A 446 17.84 -18.43 5.67
CA ARG A 446 16.81 -18.83 4.66
C ARG A 446 16.35 -20.26 4.84
N TYR A 447 17.24 -21.19 5.14
CA TYR A 447 16.85 -22.57 5.44
C TYR A 447 15.94 -22.65 6.64
N MET A 448 16.26 -21.90 7.71
CA MET A 448 15.40 -21.77 8.90
C MET A 448 13.99 -21.26 8.54
N SER A 449 13.91 -20.17 7.76
CA SER A 449 12.63 -19.55 7.38
C SER A 449 11.78 -20.42 6.44
N LYS A 450 12.41 -21.25 5.58
CA LYS A 450 11.72 -22.14 4.61
C LYS A 450 11.38 -23.51 5.19
N LYS A 451 11.62 -23.75 6.49
CA LYS A 451 11.41 -25.05 7.17
C LYS A 451 12.13 -26.23 6.49
N LYS A 452 13.27 -25.98 5.83
CA LYS A 452 14.16 -27.02 5.29
C LYS A 452 15.04 -27.54 6.42
N VAL A 453 14.45 -28.32 7.32
CA VAL A 453 15.05 -28.75 8.59
C VAL A 453 16.34 -29.51 8.39
N GLU A 454 16.40 -30.41 7.40
CA GLU A 454 17.58 -31.24 7.12
C GLU A 454 18.80 -30.38 6.78
N ASN A 455 18.67 -29.47 5.83
CA ASN A 455 19.77 -28.60 5.40
C ASN A 455 20.23 -27.61 6.48
N PHE A 456 19.36 -27.29 7.42
CA PHE A 456 19.65 -26.32 8.49
C PHE A 456 20.45 -27.00 9.62
N LEU A 457 20.11 -28.23 10.00
CA LEU A 457 20.79 -28.94 11.07
C LEU A 457 22.28 -29.21 10.82
N GLU A 458 22.70 -29.25 9.55
CA GLU A 458 24.10 -29.41 9.17
C GLU A 458 25.02 -28.29 9.69
N PHE A 459 24.48 -27.09 9.95
CA PHE A 459 25.24 -25.95 10.46
C PHE A 459 25.33 -25.90 11.98
N LYS A 460 24.55 -26.73 12.74
CA LYS A 460 24.52 -26.70 14.20
C LYS A 460 25.88 -26.96 14.85
N PRO A 461 26.68 -27.97 14.42
CA PRO A 461 27.98 -28.25 15.03
C PRO A 461 28.95 -27.09 14.88
N GLU A 462 29.01 -26.48 13.70
CA GLU A 462 29.88 -25.33 13.43
C GLU A 462 29.46 -24.09 14.24
N PHE A 463 28.16 -23.82 14.34
CA PHE A 463 27.62 -22.74 15.17
C PHE A 463 28.00 -22.91 16.65
N VAL A 464 27.80 -24.12 17.20
CA VAL A 464 28.12 -24.42 18.60
C VAL A 464 29.62 -24.24 18.84
N THR A 465 30.47 -24.78 17.96
CA THR A 465 31.93 -24.62 18.05
C THR A 465 32.34 -23.15 17.97
N GLY A 466 31.79 -22.38 17.03
CA GLY A 466 32.06 -20.96 16.88
C GLY A 466 31.69 -20.17 18.15
N LEU A 467 30.51 -20.45 18.71
CA LEU A 467 30.05 -19.77 19.92
C LEU A 467 30.88 -20.14 21.16
N MET A 468 31.33 -21.40 21.27
CA MET A 468 32.24 -21.80 22.35
C MET A 468 33.59 -21.05 22.27
N ASN A 469 34.10 -20.76 21.06
CA ASN A 469 35.29 -19.98 20.86
C ASN A 469 35.16 -18.51 21.32
N THR A 470 33.92 -18.00 21.42
CA THR A 470 33.63 -16.67 21.99
C THR A 470 33.29 -16.70 23.47
N GLY A 471 33.41 -17.86 24.13
CA GLY A 471 33.29 -17.99 25.58
C GLY A 471 31.96 -18.56 26.08
N ALA A 472 31.08 -19.02 25.22
CA ALA A 472 29.86 -19.72 25.60
C ALA A 472 30.15 -21.11 26.13
N THR A 473 29.30 -21.62 27.03
CA THR A 473 29.26 -23.05 27.35
C THR A 473 28.57 -23.81 26.21
N GLU A 474 28.94 -25.07 26.00
CA GLU A 474 28.28 -25.92 24.98
C GLU A 474 26.77 -25.98 25.19
N LYS A 475 26.30 -26.13 26.43
CA LYS A 475 24.88 -26.08 26.76
C LYS A 475 24.24 -24.75 26.34
N GLY A 476 24.84 -23.62 26.69
CA GLY A 476 24.34 -22.29 26.32
C GLY A 476 24.29 -22.09 24.81
N ALA A 477 25.30 -22.59 24.06
CA ALA A 477 25.34 -22.52 22.59
C ALA A 477 24.21 -23.36 21.95
N ILE A 478 23.93 -24.55 22.48
CA ILE A 478 22.82 -25.39 22.04
C ILE A 478 21.47 -24.73 22.32
N GLU A 479 21.26 -24.22 23.53
CA GLU A 479 20.03 -23.52 23.93
C GLU A 479 19.80 -22.29 23.04
N LEU A 480 20.85 -21.51 22.72
CA LEU A 480 20.74 -20.39 21.82
C LEU A 480 20.34 -20.82 20.39
N TRP A 481 20.97 -21.88 19.86
CA TRP A 481 20.61 -22.42 18.55
C TRP A 481 19.14 -22.81 18.45
N ASP A 482 18.64 -23.53 19.46
CA ASP A 482 17.25 -24.00 19.50
C ASP A 482 16.28 -22.81 19.60
N SER A 483 16.61 -21.80 20.42
CA SER A 483 15.86 -20.54 20.52
C SER A 483 15.84 -19.79 19.17
N LEU A 484 17.00 -19.63 18.51
CA LEU A 484 17.09 -18.97 17.22
C LEU A 484 16.27 -19.70 16.14
N THR A 485 16.20 -21.03 16.21
CA THR A 485 15.39 -21.83 15.28
C THR A 485 13.91 -21.48 15.38
N ASP A 486 13.40 -21.23 16.56
CA ASP A 486 12.01 -20.82 16.76
C ASP A 486 11.76 -19.37 16.31
N PHE A 487 12.66 -18.45 16.63
CA PHE A 487 12.56 -17.07 16.20
C PHE A 487 12.70 -16.88 14.68
N ALA A 488 13.56 -17.65 14.02
CA ALA A 488 13.84 -17.51 12.59
C ALA A 488 12.63 -17.75 11.69
N LYS A 489 11.65 -18.54 12.16
CA LYS A 489 10.37 -18.78 11.46
C LYS A 489 9.57 -17.49 11.31
N TYR A 490 9.81 -16.51 12.17
CA TYR A 490 9.03 -15.28 12.31
C TYR A 490 9.84 -13.99 12.16
N ALA A 491 11.16 -14.08 12.11
CA ALA A 491 12.04 -12.91 11.98
C ALA A 491 11.71 -12.07 10.76
N PHE A 492 11.71 -10.75 10.92
CA PHE A 492 11.31 -9.80 9.90
C PHE A 492 12.50 -9.05 9.28
N ASN A 493 12.34 -8.62 8.05
CA ASN A 493 13.32 -7.76 7.39
C ASN A 493 13.32 -6.36 8.04
N ARG A 494 14.43 -5.98 8.68
CA ARG A 494 14.57 -4.68 9.33
C ARG A 494 14.53 -3.52 8.35
N SER A 495 15.09 -3.69 7.14
CA SER A 495 15.06 -2.67 6.09
C SER A 495 13.62 -2.29 5.72
N HIS A 496 12.75 -3.29 5.55
CA HIS A 496 11.33 -3.07 5.27
C HIS A 496 10.63 -2.40 6.46
N ALA A 497 10.89 -2.87 7.68
CA ALA A 497 10.31 -2.28 8.90
C ALA A 497 10.72 -0.82 9.08
N ALA A 498 11.98 -0.47 8.82
CA ALA A 498 12.49 0.90 8.90
C ALA A 498 11.81 1.82 7.88
N ALA A 499 11.69 1.36 6.62
CA ALA A 499 11.00 2.12 5.58
C ALA A 499 9.55 2.45 5.98
N TYR A 500 8.82 1.44 6.44
CA TYR A 500 7.42 1.57 6.81
C TYR A 500 7.21 2.37 8.11
N ALA A 501 8.16 2.29 9.04
CA ALA A 501 8.17 3.13 10.24
C ALA A 501 8.35 4.62 9.88
N ILE A 502 9.17 4.95 8.89
CA ILE A 502 9.32 6.33 8.39
C ILE A 502 8.00 6.84 7.81
N VAL A 503 7.33 6.06 6.93
CA VAL A 503 6.02 6.46 6.37
C VAL A 503 4.98 6.59 7.48
N SER A 504 4.98 5.68 8.45
CA SER A 504 4.11 5.76 9.64
C SER A 504 4.35 7.08 10.39
N TYR A 505 5.62 7.39 10.65
CA TYR A 505 5.97 8.60 11.37
C TYR A 505 5.59 9.88 10.60
N GLN A 506 5.79 9.91 9.28
CA GLN A 506 5.34 11.01 8.43
C GLN A 506 3.83 11.25 8.59
N THR A 507 3.02 10.19 8.58
CA THR A 507 1.56 10.32 8.78
C THR A 507 1.21 10.77 10.21
N ALA A 508 1.92 10.30 11.22
CA ALA A 508 1.73 10.72 12.62
C ALA A 508 2.12 12.18 12.84
N TRP A 509 3.25 12.62 12.25
CA TRP A 509 3.73 14.00 12.33
C TRP A 509 2.77 14.97 11.64
N LEU A 510 2.30 14.65 10.42
CA LEU A 510 1.31 15.44 9.70
C LEU A 510 -0.01 15.52 10.47
N LYS A 511 -0.48 14.41 11.03
CA LYS A 511 -1.67 14.36 11.87
C LYS A 511 -1.56 15.25 13.11
N TYR A 512 -0.38 15.31 13.73
CA TYR A 512 -0.14 16.11 14.92
C TYR A 512 -0.05 17.62 14.62
N HIS A 513 0.74 17.99 13.61
CA HIS A 513 1.05 19.41 13.31
C HIS A 513 0.05 20.07 12.36
N TYR A 514 -0.60 19.28 11.48
CA TYR A 514 -1.51 19.76 10.43
C TYR A 514 -2.78 18.90 10.35
N PRO A 515 -3.53 18.77 11.46
CA PRO A 515 -4.67 17.83 11.52
C PRO A 515 -5.75 18.14 10.49
N THR A 516 -6.04 19.41 10.21
CA THR A 516 -7.07 19.80 9.24
C THR A 516 -6.71 19.36 7.83
N GLU A 517 -5.50 19.64 7.39
CA GLU A 517 -4.98 19.24 6.07
C GLU A 517 -4.88 17.72 5.95
N PHE A 518 -4.41 17.08 7.02
CA PHE A 518 -4.27 15.63 7.06
C PHE A 518 -5.62 14.91 6.95
N PHE A 519 -6.63 15.32 7.72
CA PHE A 519 -7.95 14.69 7.67
C PHE A 519 -8.68 15.01 6.36
N CYS A 520 -8.52 16.20 5.79
CA CYS A 520 -9.04 16.50 4.47
C CYS A 520 -8.45 15.58 3.41
N ALA A 521 -7.13 15.39 3.41
CA ALA A 521 -6.45 14.45 2.53
C ALA A 521 -6.92 12.99 2.77
N MET A 522 -7.17 12.61 4.03
CA MET A 522 -7.71 11.29 4.37
C MET A 522 -9.09 11.07 3.75
N PHE A 523 -10.04 12.00 3.92
CA PHE A 523 -11.38 11.89 3.32
C PHE A 523 -11.31 11.79 1.80
N ASN A 524 -10.39 12.51 1.16
CA ASN A 524 -10.23 12.51 -0.28
C ASN A 524 -9.60 11.22 -0.83
N ASN A 525 -8.93 10.42 0.00
CA ASN A 525 -8.22 9.21 -0.42
C ASN A 525 -8.78 7.91 0.15
N LYS A 526 -9.73 7.96 1.09
CA LYS A 526 -10.34 6.75 1.67
C LYS A 526 -11.77 6.55 1.14
N GLU A 527 -12.23 5.30 1.19
CA GLU A 527 -13.61 4.94 0.88
C GLU A 527 -14.55 5.36 2.02
N GLN A 528 -15.81 5.64 1.69
CA GLN A 528 -16.84 6.09 2.65
C GLN A 528 -16.96 5.20 3.89
N LYS A 529 -16.83 3.87 3.75
CA LYS A 529 -16.86 2.93 4.90
C LYS A 529 -15.77 3.19 5.96
N LYS A 530 -14.75 4.00 5.64
CA LYS A 530 -13.66 4.40 6.54
C LYS A 530 -13.83 5.79 7.14
N PHE A 531 -14.91 6.50 6.84
CA PHE A 531 -15.09 7.89 7.28
C PHE A 531 -15.38 8.00 8.78
N THR A 532 -16.15 7.07 9.38
CA THR A 532 -16.49 7.13 10.80
C THR A 532 -15.26 7.23 11.72
N PRO A 533 -14.25 6.37 11.61
CA PRO A 533 -13.04 6.52 12.42
C PRO A 533 -12.28 7.84 12.18
N ILE A 534 -12.34 8.40 10.96
CA ILE A 534 -11.70 9.69 10.65
C ILE A 534 -12.47 10.83 11.29
N MET A 535 -13.81 10.78 11.29
CA MET A 535 -14.66 11.78 11.96
C MET A 535 -14.45 11.79 13.47
N ASP A 536 -14.25 10.60 14.08
CA ASP A 536 -13.94 10.52 15.51
C ASP A 536 -12.57 11.13 15.82
N ASP A 537 -11.57 10.89 14.98
CA ASP A 537 -10.27 11.57 15.06
C ASP A 537 -10.40 13.09 14.92
N CYS A 538 -11.24 13.58 14.00
CA CYS A 538 -11.46 15.02 13.84
C CYS A 538 -11.95 15.66 15.14
N LYS A 539 -12.84 14.99 15.89
CA LYS A 539 -13.30 15.46 17.21
C LYS A 539 -12.15 15.51 18.22
N ASP A 540 -11.33 14.44 18.27
CA ASP A 540 -10.19 14.35 19.19
C ASP A 540 -9.10 15.41 18.93
N PHE A 541 -9.02 15.90 17.70
CA PHE A 541 -8.07 16.94 17.27
C PHE A 541 -8.73 18.32 17.06
N HIS A 542 -9.98 18.48 17.50
CA HIS A 542 -10.74 19.74 17.41
C HIS A 542 -10.88 20.28 15.97
N VAL A 543 -10.98 19.38 14.99
CA VAL A 543 -11.22 19.73 13.59
C VAL A 543 -12.71 19.62 13.29
N ASN A 544 -13.34 20.74 12.94
CA ASN A 544 -14.75 20.76 12.60
C ASN A 544 -15.01 20.17 11.22
N ILE A 545 -16.08 19.39 11.10
CA ILE A 545 -16.62 18.94 9.82
C ILE A 545 -17.86 19.77 9.52
N LEU A 546 -17.78 20.57 8.46
CA LEU A 546 -18.88 21.39 7.98
C LEU A 546 -19.84 20.55 7.14
N PRO A 547 -21.16 20.71 7.28
CA PRO A 547 -22.13 19.94 6.52
C PRO A 547 -21.98 20.16 5.01
N VAL A 548 -22.49 19.22 4.23
CA VAL A 548 -22.60 19.41 2.78
C VAL A 548 -23.49 20.61 2.46
N ASP A 549 -23.15 21.35 1.41
CA ASP A 549 -23.85 22.56 0.99
C ASP A 549 -23.79 22.67 -0.53
N ILE A 550 -24.92 22.78 -1.19
CA ILE A 550 -25.01 22.78 -2.65
C ILE A 550 -24.21 23.94 -3.29
N ASN A 551 -24.09 25.06 -2.60
CA ASN A 551 -23.39 26.24 -3.08
C ASN A 551 -21.90 26.28 -2.73
N HIS A 552 -21.46 25.59 -1.66
CA HIS A 552 -20.11 25.68 -1.12
C HIS A 552 -19.31 24.38 -1.26
N SER A 553 -19.97 23.22 -1.21
CA SER A 553 -19.29 21.95 -1.33
C SER A 553 -18.73 21.72 -2.73
N GLN A 554 -17.50 21.27 -2.80
CA GLN A 554 -16.87 20.75 -4.01
C GLN A 554 -17.15 19.24 -4.15
N TYR A 555 -16.75 18.64 -5.25
CA TYR A 555 -16.83 17.20 -5.37
C TYR A 555 -15.97 16.52 -4.31
N GLU A 556 -14.74 16.96 -4.13
CA GLU A 556 -13.86 16.52 -3.04
C GLU A 556 -14.09 17.34 -1.76
N PHE A 557 -13.67 16.79 -0.61
CA PHE A 557 -13.61 17.56 0.63
C PHE A 557 -12.62 18.71 0.47
N SER A 558 -12.97 19.86 1.02
CA SER A 558 -12.18 21.08 0.95
C SER A 558 -12.03 21.74 2.31
N ILE A 559 -11.03 22.59 2.48
CA ILE A 559 -10.79 23.28 3.74
C ILE A 559 -11.30 24.71 3.63
N GLU A 560 -12.14 25.09 4.60
CA GLU A 560 -12.59 26.47 4.84
C GLU A 560 -12.05 26.95 6.20
N ASP A 561 -12.15 28.25 6.50
CA ASP A 561 -11.67 28.82 7.76
C ASP A 561 -12.29 28.15 8.99
N ALA A 562 -13.56 27.74 8.90
CA ALA A 562 -14.29 27.09 9.98
C ALA A 562 -14.06 25.57 10.12
N GLY A 563 -13.39 24.93 9.18
CA GLY A 563 -13.14 23.50 9.20
C GLY A 563 -13.11 22.82 7.81
N ILE A 564 -13.36 21.52 7.78
CA ILE A 564 -13.41 20.73 6.54
C ILE A 564 -14.84 20.69 6.02
N ARG A 565 -15.07 21.20 4.82
CA ARG A 565 -16.35 21.10 4.12
C ARG A 565 -16.54 19.68 3.57
N PHE A 566 -17.71 19.08 3.87
CA PHE A 566 -18.08 17.77 3.36
C PHE A 566 -18.23 17.80 1.83
N GLY A 567 -17.49 16.97 1.11
CA GLY A 567 -17.52 16.89 -0.34
C GLY A 567 -18.64 15.97 -0.87
N PHE A 568 -19.14 16.23 -2.09
CA PHE A 568 -20.22 15.42 -2.70
C PHE A 568 -19.80 13.96 -2.88
N LYS A 569 -18.52 13.65 -3.12
CA LYS A 569 -18.02 12.26 -3.17
C LYS A 569 -18.27 11.46 -1.89
N GLY A 570 -18.47 12.13 -0.77
CA GLY A 570 -18.80 11.52 0.51
C GLY A 570 -20.27 11.09 0.63
N ILE A 571 -21.13 11.44 -0.32
CA ILE A 571 -22.55 11.07 -0.35
C ILE A 571 -22.71 9.77 -1.15
N LYS A 572 -23.36 8.77 -0.55
CA LYS A 572 -23.60 7.48 -1.20
C LYS A 572 -24.38 7.65 -2.51
N GLY A 573 -23.89 7.06 -3.59
CA GLY A 573 -24.56 7.08 -4.90
C GLY A 573 -24.29 8.33 -5.74
N ILE A 574 -23.49 9.28 -5.25
CA ILE A 574 -22.98 10.39 -6.06
C ILE A 574 -21.61 10.00 -6.58
N GLY A 575 -21.55 9.68 -7.87
CA GLY A 575 -20.29 9.38 -8.57
C GLY A 575 -19.54 10.63 -8.99
N ASP A 576 -18.46 10.43 -9.73
CA ASP A 576 -17.62 11.48 -10.32
C ASP A 576 -18.40 12.17 -11.48
N SER A 577 -19.33 13.05 -11.12
CA SER A 577 -20.17 13.80 -12.07
C SER A 577 -19.53 15.13 -12.37
N ASN A 578 -19.37 15.47 -13.65
CA ASN A 578 -18.87 16.77 -14.10
C ASN A 578 -19.79 17.93 -13.66
N LEU A 579 -21.07 17.68 -13.51
CA LEU A 579 -22.08 18.68 -13.11
C LEU A 579 -21.88 19.21 -11.69
N LEU A 580 -21.37 18.38 -10.77
CA LEU A 580 -21.11 18.77 -9.38
C LEU A 580 -19.68 19.24 -9.13
N LYS A 581 -18.86 19.36 -10.17
CA LYS A 581 -17.46 19.82 -10.08
C LYS A 581 -17.30 21.34 -10.18
N ASP A 582 -18.29 22.06 -10.70
CA ASP A 582 -18.22 23.50 -10.83
C ASP A 582 -18.42 24.19 -9.45
N SER A 583 -17.44 25.01 -9.07
CA SER A 583 -17.44 25.77 -7.82
C SER A 583 -18.11 27.14 -7.92
N THR A 584 -18.59 27.53 -9.10
CA THR A 584 -19.19 28.88 -9.34
C THR A 584 -20.70 28.91 -9.11
N ARG A 585 -21.25 27.88 -8.43
CA ARG A 585 -22.67 27.77 -8.17
C ARG A 585 -23.16 28.86 -7.22
N GLY A 586 -24.28 29.48 -7.56
CA GLY A 586 -24.94 30.47 -6.73
C GLY A 586 -26.46 30.26 -6.81
N TYR A 587 -26.92 29.09 -6.30
CA TYR A 587 -28.37 28.80 -6.31
C TYR A 587 -29.06 29.56 -5.20
N HIS A 588 -30.08 30.31 -5.58
CA HIS A 588 -30.95 31.01 -4.63
C HIS A 588 -32.17 30.19 -4.22
N SER A 589 -32.50 29.14 -5.00
CA SER A 589 -33.64 28.27 -4.73
C SER A 589 -33.37 26.87 -5.33
N PHE A 590 -34.19 25.89 -4.96
CA PHE A 590 -34.14 24.56 -5.56
C PHE A 590 -34.49 24.58 -7.07
N LYS A 591 -35.44 25.48 -7.47
CA LYS A 591 -35.75 25.68 -8.89
C LYS A 591 -34.55 26.17 -9.70
N ASP A 592 -33.77 27.05 -9.09
CA ASP A 592 -32.53 27.57 -9.71
C ASP A 592 -31.53 26.45 -9.98
N PHE A 593 -31.35 25.52 -9.03
CA PHE A 593 -30.57 24.31 -9.22
C PHE A 593 -31.12 23.42 -10.35
N VAL A 594 -32.45 23.22 -10.37
CA VAL A 594 -33.09 22.40 -11.40
C VAL A 594 -32.81 22.96 -12.79
N LEU A 595 -32.99 24.28 -12.96
CA LEU A 595 -32.86 24.93 -14.27
C LEU A 595 -31.40 25.07 -14.76
N LYS A 596 -30.44 25.21 -13.82
CA LYS A 596 -29.03 25.46 -14.15
C LYS A 596 -28.21 24.17 -14.34
N ASP A 597 -28.42 23.17 -13.46
CA ASP A 597 -27.50 22.02 -13.38
C ASP A 597 -28.18 20.64 -13.36
N MET A 598 -29.47 20.55 -13.02
CA MET A 598 -30.16 19.27 -13.07
C MET A 598 -30.54 18.85 -14.48
N LEU A 599 -30.78 19.82 -15.37
CA LEU A 599 -31.12 19.58 -16.76
C LEU A 599 -29.85 19.59 -17.63
N ILE A 600 -29.74 18.56 -18.46
CA ILE A 600 -28.63 18.42 -19.40
C ILE A 600 -29.22 18.47 -20.81
N GLU A 601 -28.79 19.40 -21.63
CA GLU A 601 -29.10 19.42 -23.05
C GLU A 601 -27.98 18.78 -23.85
N ASP A 602 -28.27 17.65 -24.48
CA ASP A 602 -27.34 16.93 -25.34
C ASP A 602 -28.03 16.69 -26.72
N ASN A 603 -27.45 17.27 -27.77
CA ASN A 603 -27.95 17.14 -29.16
C ASN A 603 -29.45 17.46 -29.31
N GLY A 604 -29.94 18.51 -28.63
CA GLY A 604 -31.34 18.93 -28.68
C GLY A 604 -32.30 18.06 -27.88
N LYS A 605 -31.77 17.10 -27.09
CA LYS A 605 -32.57 16.28 -26.19
C LYS A 605 -32.32 16.70 -24.75
N ILE A 606 -33.41 17.01 -24.04
CA ILE A 606 -33.36 17.33 -22.62
C ILE A 606 -33.26 16.03 -21.83
N THR A 607 -32.20 15.88 -21.07
CA THR A 607 -32.02 14.81 -20.08
C THR A 607 -31.92 15.40 -18.70
N GLN A 608 -32.24 14.62 -17.68
CA GLN A 608 -32.09 15.07 -16.28
C GLN A 608 -31.04 14.24 -15.54
N MET A 609 -30.45 14.83 -14.51
CA MET A 609 -29.65 14.12 -13.55
C MET A 609 -30.42 12.90 -13.00
N LYS A 610 -29.76 11.78 -12.73
CA LYS A 610 -30.42 10.57 -12.18
C LYS A 610 -31.18 10.93 -10.91
N SER A 611 -32.43 10.51 -10.81
CA SER A 611 -33.30 10.79 -9.65
C SER A 611 -32.64 10.41 -8.32
N SER A 612 -31.99 9.26 -8.26
CA SER A 612 -31.27 8.83 -7.06
C SER A 612 -30.14 9.78 -6.61
N VAL A 613 -29.52 10.52 -7.53
CA VAL A 613 -28.49 11.51 -7.20
C VAL A 613 -29.15 12.73 -6.54
N VAL A 614 -30.24 13.25 -7.11
CA VAL A 614 -30.96 14.40 -6.56
C VAL A 614 -31.56 14.07 -5.20
N GLU A 615 -32.19 12.92 -5.06
CA GLU A 615 -32.74 12.43 -3.77
C GLU A 615 -31.63 12.30 -2.71
N ASN A 616 -30.46 11.78 -3.07
CA ASN A 616 -29.33 11.66 -2.14
C ASN A 616 -28.76 13.04 -1.75
N LEU A 617 -28.75 14.02 -2.66
CA LEU A 617 -28.37 15.40 -2.34
C LEU A 617 -29.37 16.02 -1.35
N ILE A 618 -30.67 15.85 -1.57
CA ILE A 618 -31.71 16.35 -0.65
C ILE A 618 -31.56 15.67 0.71
N ASN A 619 -31.50 14.35 0.74
CA ASN A 619 -31.41 13.57 1.98
C ASN A 619 -30.13 13.89 2.79
N SER A 620 -29.02 14.19 2.10
CA SER A 620 -27.77 14.59 2.77
C SER A 620 -27.81 15.98 3.40
N GLY A 621 -28.80 16.80 3.07
CA GLY A 621 -28.94 18.19 3.55
C GLY A 621 -28.18 19.20 2.69
N ALA A 622 -27.79 18.87 1.46
CA ALA A 622 -27.08 19.79 0.57
C ALA A 622 -27.88 21.10 0.32
N PHE A 623 -29.19 21.06 0.40
CA PHE A 623 -30.08 22.18 0.16
C PHE A 623 -30.56 22.89 1.43
N ASP A 624 -30.19 22.46 2.64
CA ASP A 624 -30.74 22.95 3.92
C ASP A 624 -30.64 24.47 4.12
N LYS A 625 -29.69 25.14 3.48
CA LYS A 625 -29.55 26.60 3.53
C LYS A 625 -30.54 27.35 2.65
N ILE A 626 -31.04 26.72 1.59
CA ILE A 626 -31.98 27.33 0.64
C ILE A 626 -33.38 26.74 0.77
N TYR A 627 -33.51 25.54 1.37
CA TYR A 627 -34.79 24.89 1.66
C TYR A 627 -34.65 23.93 2.85
N LYS A 628 -35.25 24.27 3.98
CA LYS A 628 -35.00 23.57 5.28
C LYS A 628 -35.71 22.23 5.42
N ASN A 629 -36.92 22.07 4.85
CA ASN A 629 -37.72 20.87 5.01
C ASN A 629 -37.39 19.85 3.91
N ARG A 630 -36.53 18.87 4.21
CA ARG A 630 -36.08 17.86 3.24
C ARG A 630 -37.20 16.95 2.72
N GLU A 631 -38.15 16.54 3.59
CA GLU A 631 -39.28 15.69 3.19
C GLU A 631 -40.15 16.42 2.18
N ARG A 632 -40.46 17.66 2.47
CA ARG A 632 -41.24 18.51 1.58
C ARG A 632 -40.52 18.81 0.28
N LEU A 633 -39.20 18.96 0.35
CA LEU A 633 -38.38 19.13 -0.85
C LEU A 633 -38.38 17.88 -1.76
N LEU A 634 -38.40 16.68 -1.17
CA LEU A 634 -38.55 15.45 -1.93
C LEU A 634 -39.90 15.36 -2.62
N GLU A 635 -40.99 15.77 -1.97
CA GLU A 635 -42.33 15.85 -2.58
C GLU A 635 -42.32 16.80 -3.79
N HIS A 636 -41.77 18.02 -3.60
CA HIS A 636 -41.64 18.98 -4.69
C HIS A 636 -40.78 18.46 -5.83
N TYR A 637 -39.67 17.78 -5.50
CA TYR A 637 -38.81 17.15 -6.50
C TYR A 637 -39.55 16.10 -7.33
N SER A 638 -40.40 15.29 -6.70
CA SER A 638 -41.24 14.30 -7.40
C SER A 638 -42.14 14.97 -8.45
N VAL A 639 -42.84 16.05 -8.08
CA VAL A 639 -43.67 16.81 -9.02
C VAL A 639 -42.82 17.43 -10.14
N ILE A 640 -41.70 18.06 -9.80
CA ILE A 640 -40.78 18.67 -10.80
C ILE A 640 -40.24 17.61 -11.76
N SER A 641 -39.87 16.45 -11.26
CA SER A 641 -39.39 15.33 -12.10
C SER A 641 -40.47 14.88 -13.10
N ASP A 642 -41.71 14.86 -12.69
CA ASP A 642 -42.83 14.53 -13.59
C ASP A 642 -43.13 15.63 -14.61
N ILE A 643 -42.97 16.91 -14.25
CA ILE A 643 -43.03 18.03 -15.18
C ILE A 643 -41.93 17.88 -16.26
N ILE A 644 -40.68 17.57 -15.85
CA ILE A 644 -39.55 17.38 -16.76
C ILE A 644 -39.81 16.24 -17.76
N LYS A 645 -40.34 15.10 -17.29
CA LYS A 645 -40.64 13.95 -18.16
C LYS A 645 -41.70 14.24 -19.22
N ARG A 646 -42.61 15.18 -18.96
CA ARG A 646 -43.73 15.54 -19.86
C ARG A 646 -43.39 16.70 -20.78
N ALA A 647 -42.31 17.42 -20.53
CA ALA A 647 -41.95 18.61 -21.30
C ALA A 647 -41.46 18.22 -22.70
N THR A 648 -41.93 18.97 -23.71
CA THR A 648 -41.56 18.76 -25.12
C THR A 648 -40.43 19.68 -25.57
N ASP A 649 -40.22 20.80 -24.89
CA ASP A 649 -39.15 21.74 -25.20
C ASP A 649 -38.69 22.49 -23.93
N LEU A 650 -37.50 23.10 -23.98
CA LEU A 650 -36.86 23.76 -22.86
C LEU A 650 -37.58 25.04 -22.42
N LYS A 651 -38.25 25.78 -23.34
CA LYS A 651 -38.99 27.03 -23.00
C LYS A 651 -40.23 26.70 -22.20
N ALA A 652 -41.01 25.71 -22.65
CA ALA A 652 -42.20 25.24 -21.95
C ALA A 652 -41.84 24.68 -20.57
N LEU A 653 -40.72 23.93 -20.49
CA LEU A 653 -40.22 23.41 -19.23
C LEU A 653 -39.81 24.51 -18.26
N THR A 654 -39.02 25.48 -18.70
CA THR A 654 -38.58 26.63 -17.90
C THR A 654 -39.80 27.43 -17.39
N TYR A 655 -40.80 27.65 -18.25
CA TYR A 655 -42.04 28.31 -17.85
C TYR A 655 -42.76 27.49 -16.77
N ALA A 656 -42.96 26.21 -16.94
CA ALA A 656 -43.67 25.35 -16.00
C ALA A 656 -42.96 25.29 -14.63
N ILE A 657 -41.61 25.14 -14.60
CA ILE A 657 -40.86 25.11 -13.35
C ILE A 657 -40.92 26.46 -12.63
N ASN A 658 -40.81 27.58 -13.34
CA ASN A 658 -40.86 28.89 -12.71
C ASN A 658 -42.24 29.20 -12.11
N HIS A 659 -43.35 28.72 -12.70
CA HIS A 659 -44.69 28.93 -12.23
C HIS A 659 -45.16 27.85 -11.22
N TYR A 660 -44.38 26.81 -10.99
CA TYR A 660 -44.69 25.83 -9.93
C TYR A 660 -44.42 26.45 -8.56
N GLU A 661 -45.44 26.54 -7.70
CA GLU A 661 -45.29 27.08 -6.35
C GLU A 661 -44.76 26.02 -5.38
N MET A 662 -43.62 26.31 -4.75
CA MET A 662 -43.02 25.49 -3.67
C MET A 662 -43.44 26.14 -2.34
N THR A 663 -44.44 25.57 -1.69
CA THR A 663 -44.93 26.05 -0.39
C THR A 663 -44.40 25.22 0.77
N ASP A 664 -43.98 25.85 1.84
CA ASP A 664 -43.49 25.22 3.08
C ASP A 664 -44.59 24.81 4.05
N ILE A 665 -45.88 24.89 3.65
CA ILE A 665 -47.05 24.64 4.51
C ILE A 665 -47.31 23.15 4.68
#